data_7b168af13fcb8be5577679a9e3abda7b
#
_entry.id   7b168af13fcb8be5577679a9e3abda7b
#
_cell.length_a   1.000
_cell.length_b   1.000
_cell.length_c   1.000
_cell.angle_alpha   90.00
_cell.angle_beta   90.00
_cell.angle_gamma   90.00
#
_symmetry.space_group_name_H-M   'P 1'
#
loop_
_entity.id
_entity.type
_entity.pdbx_description
1 polymer ?
#
loop_
_entity_poly.entity_id
_entity_poly.type
_entity_poly.pdbx_seq_one_letter_code
_entity_poly.pdbx_strand_id
1 'polypeptide(L)'
;MRSLILAISICIIAIVSVTAQPIRPQPSARIFGELKRLGSLTRVLYVAAHPDDENTRLLSWLATGQHIRTAYLSVTRGDGGQNIIGSEQGASLGLIRTYELMAARKLDGAEQFFARAVDFGFSKNPQETFTQWDSIILIADVVRTIRQFRPDVVICRFPKDSMAGHGQHSASAIVAEHAIAYCNGTLAISSADEARLTDLLQGTTPWKPTRLLFNAFRFGNRSTVREGMFKLEVGQYDPLIGMGYGELAGISRSIHRSQGAGTPSTPGVQPEFFATLWGTEPKTSLFDGIDTTWTRVGRADIGTAVSVVTDSFDMLHPERSINALLRIRSMIRSVDDVFWRQQKTQEIESILTSCLGLSAEVTTPTAIAVAGDSLRTTLRMTARAGRTLNLISARWPDGAERGSIVLAQDSLVTIDVPTRIPNNIPITQPYWLAADATGTMFTFANDTPLDKRILPTQAPAYNVDVLIGVSSDTLALRLPVSFKKLDPLRGDVIEGLRIVPPVSVEPTRLVETNNGSTQIRIRAYKHITNATLGSLRDISISANTDTLISVPISMKDGSKLKIGLHVNGVVYDRQVKNITYDHLPTVQYTVPSQLHVVDSKSVRITAKRIAYIAGAGEYAPEFLRGFGVTVDEIDDATILRTDELLTYDAVLVGIRAINTRKSMLYLMPALLSYVERGGTLVMQYNTLQDMSTKQLGPYPLPLSSKRVTEEDAVVTILKPDHPLLTTPNKITAKDFEGWIQERGLYFPDAADMRYEALLSMHDANEAPLTGALLYARYGKGHYISCSLSLFRELPAGVPGAMRLFANLVSMK
;
A
#
# COMPACT_ATOMS: atom_id res chain seq x y z
N MET A 1 15.77 18.28 51.73
CA MET A 1 16.29 17.41 50.66
C MET A 1 15.14 16.61 50.09
N ARG A 2 14.35 17.22 49.24
CA ARG A 2 13.29 16.60 48.43
C ARG A 2 13.21 17.42 47.17
N SER A 3 13.16 16.83 46.03
CA SER A 3 12.94 17.40 44.70
C SER A 3 14.23 17.49 43.86
N LEU A 4 14.62 16.35 43.31
CA LEU A 4 15.25 16.26 41.99
C LEU A 4 14.84 14.92 41.37
N ILE A 5 13.57 14.78 41.03
CA ILE A 5 13.09 13.75 40.10
C ILE A 5 13.24 14.34 38.73
N LEU A 6 14.34 13.96 38.12
CA LEU A 6 14.74 14.21 36.75
C LEU A 6 13.62 13.79 35.82
N ALA A 7 12.98 14.73 35.16
CA ALA A 7 12.16 14.46 33.97
C ALA A 7 13.07 13.98 32.87
N ILE A 8 13.33 12.69 32.83
CA ILE A 8 13.91 12.03 31.65
C ILE A 8 12.76 11.98 30.63
N SER A 9 12.72 12.97 29.75
CA SER A 9 12.00 12.85 28.47
C SER A 9 12.61 11.69 27.70
N ILE A 10 12.07 10.51 27.87
CA ILE A 10 12.40 9.34 27.05
C ILE A 10 11.72 9.59 25.70
N CYS A 11 12.43 10.22 24.77
CA CYS A 11 12.14 10.08 23.34
C CYS A 11 12.40 8.61 22.96
N ILE A 12 11.44 7.74 23.23
CA ILE A 12 11.43 6.38 22.72
C ILE A 12 11.09 6.50 21.24
N ILE A 13 12.11 6.65 20.39
CA ILE A 13 11.97 6.40 18.94
C ILE A 13 11.89 4.89 18.79
N ALA A 14 10.72 4.35 19.09
CA ALA A 14 10.42 2.96 18.77
C ALA A 14 10.09 2.89 17.29
N ILE A 15 11.03 2.43 16.45
CA ILE A 15 10.69 1.77 15.20
C ILE A 15 10.10 0.41 15.60
N VAL A 16 8.99 0.43 16.29
CA VAL A 16 8.18 -0.76 16.57
C VAL A 16 7.31 -0.99 15.35
N SER A 17 7.30 -2.20 14.87
CA SER A 17 6.32 -2.67 13.89
C SER A 17 4.95 -2.09 14.20
N VAL A 18 4.42 -1.27 13.30
CA VAL A 18 3.23 -0.43 13.48
C VAL A 18 1.96 -1.27 13.40
N THR A 19 1.86 -2.29 14.22
CA THR A 19 0.64 -3.10 14.34
C THR A 19 0.12 -3.00 15.76
N ALA A 20 -1.17 -2.75 15.90
CA ALA A 20 -1.89 -2.78 17.18
C ALA A 20 -1.99 -4.23 17.69
N GLN A 21 -0.83 -4.90 17.88
CA GLN A 21 -0.78 -6.28 18.31
C GLN A 21 -0.32 -6.39 19.76
N PRO A 22 -0.89 -7.33 20.53
CA PRO A 22 -0.41 -7.66 21.86
C PRO A 22 1.06 -8.07 21.85
N ILE A 23 1.77 -7.81 22.92
CA ILE A 23 3.08 -8.40 23.15
C ILE A 23 2.87 -9.89 23.43
N ARG A 24 3.56 -10.72 22.67
CA ARG A 24 3.60 -12.17 22.85
C ARG A 24 5.05 -12.65 22.75
N PRO A 25 5.45 -13.62 23.59
CA PRO A 25 6.79 -14.19 23.49
C PRO A 25 6.96 -14.86 22.12
N GLN A 26 8.15 -14.71 21.56
CA GLN A 26 8.50 -15.35 20.29
C GLN A 26 8.89 -16.80 20.51
N PRO A 27 8.74 -17.68 19.50
CA PRO A 27 9.30 -19.04 19.55
C PRO A 27 10.83 -19.01 19.73
N SER A 28 11.38 -20.01 20.42
CA SER A 28 12.81 -20.06 20.74
C SER A 28 13.71 -20.00 19.51
N ALA A 29 13.31 -20.61 18.38
CA ALA A 29 14.03 -20.50 17.12
C ALA A 29 14.17 -19.05 16.66
N ARG A 30 13.13 -18.24 16.85
CA ARG A 30 13.16 -16.80 16.52
C ARG A 30 14.01 -16.02 17.53
N ILE A 31 13.91 -16.32 18.82
CA ILE A 31 14.78 -15.72 19.84
C ILE A 31 16.25 -15.97 19.49
N PHE A 32 16.59 -17.18 19.08
CA PHE A 32 17.95 -17.54 18.65
C PHE A 32 18.42 -16.71 17.44
N GLY A 33 17.56 -16.52 16.45
CA GLY A 33 17.84 -15.62 15.30
C GLY A 33 18.02 -14.16 15.73
N GLU A 34 17.24 -13.67 16.69
CA GLU A 34 17.37 -12.31 17.23
C GLU A 34 18.66 -12.15 18.06
N LEU A 35 19.13 -13.18 18.77
CA LEU A 35 20.43 -13.19 19.43
C LEU A 35 21.57 -13.06 18.41
N LYS A 36 21.55 -13.82 17.32
CA LYS A 36 22.52 -13.66 16.22
C LYS A 36 22.49 -12.27 15.62
N ARG A 37 21.30 -11.71 15.40
CA ARG A 37 21.11 -10.31 14.90
C ARG A 37 21.67 -9.28 15.87
N LEU A 38 21.55 -9.50 17.17
CA LEU A 38 22.12 -8.62 18.19
C LEU A 38 23.66 -8.52 18.07
N GLY A 39 24.31 -9.60 17.63
CA GLY A 39 25.76 -9.67 17.38
C GLY A 39 26.23 -8.88 16.15
N SER A 40 25.33 -8.51 15.23
CA SER A 40 25.68 -7.84 13.97
C SER A 40 25.30 -6.36 13.99
N LEU A 41 26.21 -5.49 13.53
CA LEU A 41 25.99 -4.05 13.36
C LEU A 41 25.83 -3.64 11.88
N THR A 42 25.70 -4.59 10.97
CA THR A 42 25.50 -4.27 9.55
C THR A 42 24.05 -4.30 9.15
N ARG A 43 23.72 -3.59 8.06
CA ARG A 43 22.36 -3.45 7.53
C ARG A 43 22.36 -3.38 6.03
N VAL A 44 21.26 -3.86 5.44
CA VAL A 44 21.02 -3.83 3.99
C VAL A 44 19.72 -3.10 3.70
N LEU A 45 19.77 -2.15 2.76
CA LEU A 45 18.60 -1.47 2.23
C LEU A 45 18.37 -1.90 0.78
N TYR A 46 17.22 -2.48 0.51
CA TYR A 46 16.77 -2.82 -0.84
C TYR A 46 15.83 -1.74 -1.37
N VAL A 47 16.03 -1.27 -2.62
CA VAL A 47 15.27 -0.15 -3.19
C VAL A 47 14.62 -0.58 -4.51
N ALA A 48 13.32 -0.33 -4.64
CA ALA A 48 12.59 -0.46 -5.91
C ALA A 48 11.40 0.51 -5.97
N ALA A 49 10.64 0.47 -7.07
CA ALA A 49 9.60 1.44 -7.37
C ALA A 49 8.28 1.18 -6.61
N HIS A 50 7.79 -0.08 -6.58
CA HIS A 50 6.44 -0.40 -6.11
C HIS A 50 6.44 -1.50 -5.04
N PRO A 51 5.36 -1.62 -4.23
CA PRO A 51 5.07 -2.85 -3.51
C PRO A 51 4.97 -4.04 -4.49
N ASP A 52 5.66 -5.15 -4.21
CA ASP A 52 5.83 -6.36 -5.03
C ASP A 52 7.05 -6.39 -5.98
N ASP A 53 7.82 -5.32 -6.10
CA ASP A 53 9.08 -5.32 -6.85
C ASP A 53 10.23 -5.97 -6.08
N GLU A 54 10.11 -6.10 -4.77
CA GLU A 54 11.17 -6.64 -3.92
C GLU A 54 11.52 -8.08 -4.28
N ASN A 55 12.81 -8.41 -4.17
CA ASN A 55 13.26 -9.79 -4.21
C ASN A 55 13.02 -10.45 -2.85
N THR A 56 11.82 -11.01 -2.67
CA THR A 56 11.41 -11.64 -1.40
C THR A 56 12.35 -12.76 -0.96
N ARG A 57 13.00 -13.46 -1.89
CA ARG A 57 13.97 -14.52 -1.60
C ARG A 57 15.26 -13.96 -0.98
N LEU A 58 15.81 -12.92 -1.60
CA LEU A 58 17.01 -12.25 -1.07
C LEU A 58 16.72 -11.59 0.28
N LEU A 59 15.56 -10.95 0.43
CA LEU A 59 15.15 -10.36 1.71
C LEU A 59 14.99 -11.40 2.80
N SER A 60 14.33 -12.54 2.51
CA SER A 60 14.18 -13.66 3.45
C SER A 60 15.54 -14.22 3.87
N TRP A 61 16.44 -14.45 2.90
CA TRP A 61 17.77 -14.95 3.16
C TRP A 61 18.59 -14.00 4.03
N LEU A 62 18.58 -12.70 3.73
CA LEU A 62 19.30 -11.68 4.50
C LEU A 62 18.74 -11.54 5.93
N ALA A 63 17.42 -11.35 6.04
CA ALA A 63 16.78 -11.01 7.31
C ALA A 63 16.64 -12.23 8.24
N THR A 64 16.18 -13.36 7.71
CA THR A 64 15.90 -14.58 8.48
C THR A 64 17.11 -15.51 8.48
N GLY A 65 17.79 -15.70 7.34
CA GLY A 65 18.92 -16.63 7.19
C GLY A 65 20.23 -16.08 7.71
N GLN A 66 20.61 -14.89 7.28
CA GLN A 66 21.86 -14.26 7.71
C GLN A 66 21.69 -13.44 8.99
N HIS A 67 20.46 -13.30 9.48
CA HIS A 67 20.11 -12.48 10.65
C HIS A 67 20.62 -11.04 10.55
N ILE A 68 20.70 -10.51 9.33
CA ILE A 68 21.08 -9.13 9.04
C ILE A 68 19.84 -8.25 9.04
N ARG A 69 19.91 -7.11 9.71
CA ARG A 69 18.82 -6.15 9.66
C ARG A 69 18.67 -5.62 8.24
N THR A 70 17.57 -5.99 7.60
CA THR A 70 17.30 -5.73 6.18
C THR A 70 16.02 -4.94 6.05
N ALA A 71 16.00 -3.97 5.15
CA ALA A 71 14.80 -3.18 4.87
C ALA A 71 14.54 -3.09 3.36
N TYR A 72 13.28 -2.97 3.01
CA TYR A 72 12.82 -2.60 1.67
C TYR A 72 12.32 -1.15 1.67
N LEU A 73 12.79 -0.34 0.74
CA LEU A 73 12.25 0.98 0.42
C LEU A 73 11.52 0.91 -0.91
N SER A 74 10.21 1.09 -0.88
CA SER A 74 9.38 1.29 -2.06
C SER A 74 9.23 2.79 -2.34
N VAL A 75 9.51 3.23 -3.57
CA VAL A 75 9.43 4.66 -3.93
C VAL A 75 7.98 5.15 -3.93
N THR A 76 7.05 4.30 -4.33
CA THR A 76 5.61 4.56 -4.32
C THR A 76 4.86 3.59 -3.40
N ARG A 77 3.55 3.81 -3.24
CA ARG A 77 2.64 2.85 -2.60
C ARG A 77 1.87 2.00 -3.61
N GLY A 78 2.17 2.16 -4.91
CA GLY A 78 1.55 1.42 -6.00
C GLY A 78 0.09 1.78 -6.22
N ASP A 79 -0.28 3.00 -5.89
CA ASP A 79 -1.63 3.54 -5.97
C ASP A 79 -2.10 3.79 -7.42
N GLY A 80 -1.18 3.89 -8.38
CA GLY A 80 -1.48 3.95 -9.82
C GLY A 80 -1.82 2.61 -10.48
N GLY A 81 -1.66 1.50 -9.77
CA GLY A 81 -1.97 0.16 -10.28
C GLY A 81 -3.46 -0.14 -10.39
N GLN A 82 -3.78 -1.42 -10.58
CA GLN A 82 -5.15 -1.93 -10.56
C GLN A 82 -5.33 -2.96 -9.46
N ASN A 83 -6.53 -2.98 -8.85
CA ASN A 83 -6.92 -4.00 -7.90
C ASN A 83 -7.67 -5.12 -8.61
N ILE A 84 -7.11 -6.34 -8.62
CA ILE A 84 -7.79 -7.48 -9.25
C ILE A 84 -8.78 -8.19 -8.31
N ILE A 85 -8.79 -7.84 -7.01
CA ILE A 85 -9.65 -8.46 -5.99
C ILE A 85 -10.75 -7.51 -5.49
N GLY A 86 -10.80 -6.28 -5.97
CA GLY A 86 -11.79 -5.28 -5.56
C GLY A 86 -11.80 -4.04 -6.46
N SER A 87 -12.62 -3.06 -6.13
CA SER A 87 -12.83 -1.83 -6.92
C SER A 87 -11.96 -0.65 -6.48
N GLU A 88 -11.15 -0.80 -5.44
CA GLU A 88 -10.33 0.27 -4.91
C GLU A 88 -9.25 0.69 -5.90
N GLN A 89 -9.14 2.00 -6.11
CA GLN A 89 -8.14 2.66 -6.95
C GLN A 89 -7.48 3.81 -6.18
N GLY A 90 -6.38 4.33 -6.69
CA GLY A 90 -5.67 5.46 -6.11
C GLY A 90 -5.23 5.19 -4.68
N ALA A 91 -5.36 6.15 -3.78
CA ALA A 91 -4.91 6.05 -2.39
C ALA A 91 -5.48 4.85 -1.63
N SER A 92 -6.69 4.40 -1.96
CA SER A 92 -7.30 3.19 -1.38
C SER A 92 -6.53 1.94 -1.76
N LEU A 93 -6.13 1.81 -3.03
CA LEU A 93 -5.29 0.72 -3.50
C LEU A 93 -3.88 0.82 -2.89
N GLY A 94 -3.31 2.02 -2.79
CA GLY A 94 -2.03 2.25 -2.14
C GLY A 94 -2.03 1.80 -0.67
N LEU A 95 -3.15 1.96 0.03
CA LEU A 95 -3.34 1.41 1.38
C LEU A 95 -3.34 -0.13 1.38
N ILE A 96 -4.12 -0.77 0.51
CA ILE A 96 -4.16 -2.23 0.39
C ILE A 96 -2.74 -2.76 0.17
N ARG A 97 -2.04 -2.24 -0.85
CA ARG A 97 -0.68 -2.66 -1.20
C ARG A 97 0.34 -2.39 -0.09
N THR A 98 0.18 -1.28 0.66
CA THR A 98 1.00 -1.00 1.85
C THR A 98 0.84 -2.10 2.91
N TYR A 99 -0.41 -2.50 3.20
CA TYR A 99 -0.66 -3.53 4.21
C TYR A 99 -0.32 -4.95 3.73
N GLU A 100 -0.48 -5.25 2.44
CA GLU A 100 0.03 -6.48 1.81
C GLU A 100 1.55 -6.57 1.97
N LEU A 101 2.27 -5.49 1.67
CA LEU A 101 3.72 -5.42 1.81
C LEU A 101 4.17 -5.57 3.27
N MET A 102 3.46 -4.94 4.22
CA MET A 102 3.74 -5.12 5.64
C MET A 102 3.49 -6.57 6.11
N ALA A 103 2.48 -7.24 5.56
CA ALA A 103 2.21 -8.63 5.85
C ALA A 103 3.30 -9.55 5.26
N ALA A 104 3.80 -9.25 4.06
CA ALA A 104 4.95 -9.93 3.47
C ALA A 104 6.22 -9.77 4.34
N ARG A 105 6.49 -8.56 4.86
CA ARG A 105 7.63 -8.29 5.78
C ARG A 105 7.54 -9.09 7.08
N LYS A 106 6.34 -9.39 7.58
CA LYS A 106 6.20 -10.26 8.77
C LYS A 106 6.65 -11.69 8.50
N LEU A 107 6.54 -12.15 7.26
CA LEU A 107 6.96 -13.50 6.85
C LEU A 107 8.46 -13.56 6.61
N ASP A 108 9.02 -12.64 5.82
CA ASP A 108 10.42 -12.66 5.43
C ASP A 108 11.38 -12.03 6.47
N GLY A 109 10.85 -11.30 7.44
CA GLY A 109 11.60 -10.71 8.56
C GLY A 109 12.28 -9.38 8.24
N ALA A 110 12.10 -8.82 7.05
CA ALA A 110 12.60 -7.49 6.69
C ALA A 110 11.71 -6.36 7.21
N GLU A 111 12.24 -5.13 7.19
CA GLU A 111 11.52 -3.90 7.52
C GLU A 111 11.00 -3.22 6.26
N GLN A 112 10.01 -2.32 6.41
CA GLN A 112 9.40 -1.61 5.30
C GLN A 112 9.53 -0.10 5.45
N PHE A 113 9.97 0.57 4.37
CA PHE A 113 9.97 2.02 4.22
C PHE A 113 9.30 2.44 2.90
N PHE A 114 8.85 3.69 2.85
CA PHE A 114 8.26 4.29 1.66
C PHE A 114 8.82 5.70 1.43
N ALA A 115 9.05 6.05 0.17
CA ALA A 115 9.15 7.45 -0.24
C ALA A 115 7.74 8.02 -0.49
N ARG A 116 7.66 9.25 -0.98
CA ARG A 116 6.39 9.98 -1.11
C ARG A 116 5.86 10.09 -2.53
N ALA A 117 6.43 9.40 -3.49
CA ALA A 117 5.89 9.44 -4.83
C ALA A 117 4.48 8.82 -4.88
N VAL A 118 3.56 9.50 -5.54
CA VAL A 118 2.28 8.93 -5.96
C VAL A 118 2.54 8.15 -7.24
N ASP A 119 2.08 6.93 -7.30
CA ASP A 119 2.14 6.15 -8.52
C ASP A 119 1.06 6.65 -9.51
N PHE A 120 1.46 6.93 -10.74
CA PHE A 120 0.59 7.51 -11.76
C PHE A 120 0.34 6.56 -12.95
N GLY A 121 0.53 5.27 -12.75
CA GLY A 121 0.35 4.28 -13.80
C GLY A 121 1.66 3.95 -14.50
N PHE A 122 1.68 3.93 -15.83
CA PHE A 122 2.84 3.51 -16.62
C PHE A 122 3.54 4.68 -17.27
N SER A 123 4.86 4.70 -17.22
CA SER A 123 5.71 5.56 -18.05
C SER A 123 6.71 4.72 -18.86
N LYS A 124 7.06 5.15 -20.07
CA LYS A 124 7.90 4.37 -20.97
C LYS A 124 9.39 4.46 -20.64
N ASN A 125 9.80 5.58 -20.05
CA ASN A 125 11.20 5.88 -19.75
C ASN A 125 11.32 6.76 -18.49
N PRO A 126 12.50 6.86 -17.87
CA PRO A 126 12.68 7.65 -16.66
C PRO A 126 12.52 9.16 -16.87
N GLN A 127 12.74 9.67 -18.08
CA GLN A 127 12.54 11.09 -18.40
C GLN A 127 11.05 11.44 -18.25
N GLU A 128 10.16 10.66 -18.85
CA GLU A 128 8.72 10.79 -18.67
C GLU A 128 8.33 10.68 -17.19
N THR A 129 8.91 9.74 -16.44
CA THR A 129 8.67 9.62 -15.01
C THR A 129 9.02 10.90 -14.26
N PHE A 130 10.16 11.51 -14.57
CA PHE A 130 10.62 12.73 -13.88
C PHE A 130 9.90 14.01 -14.34
N THR A 131 9.05 13.98 -15.37
CA THR A 131 8.09 15.08 -15.60
C THR A 131 6.99 15.07 -14.55
N GLN A 132 6.69 13.90 -13.99
CA GLN A 132 5.68 13.71 -12.95
C GLN A 132 6.30 13.75 -11.55
N TRP A 133 7.38 13.05 -11.29
CA TRP A 133 8.04 12.97 -10.00
C TRP A 133 9.13 14.03 -9.83
N ASP A 134 9.07 14.73 -8.70
CA ASP A 134 10.17 15.62 -8.29
C ASP A 134 11.37 14.78 -7.82
N SER A 135 12.38 14.68 -8.67
CA SER A 135 13.57 13.87 -8.41
C SER A 135 14.34 14.31 -7.17
N ILE A 136 14.39 15.62 -6.88
CA ILE A 136 15.12 16.18 -5.71
C ILE A 136 14.43 15.77 -4.40
N ILE A 137 13.11 15.81 -4.37
CA ILE A 137 12.35 15.35 -3.20
C ILE A 137 12.55 13.84 -3.00
N LEU A 138 12.55 13.04 -4.07
CA LEU A 138 12.76 11.60 -3.96
C LEU A 138 14.18 11.24 -3.53
N ILE A 139 15.20 11.93 -4.05
CA ILE A 139 16.58 11.79 -3.56
C ILE A 139 16.64 12.10 -2.06
N ALA A 140 15.98 13.18 -1.60
CA ALA A 140 15.91 13.51 -0.18
C ALA A 140 15.25 12.40 0.66
N ASP A 141 14.18 11.77 0.16
CA ASP A 141 13.50 10.70 0.89
C ASP A 141 14.36 9.42 0.98
N VAL A 142 15.09 9.07 -0.10
CA VAL A 142 16.03 7.93 -0.07
C VAL A 142 17.21 8.24 0.86
N VAL A 143 17.79 9.45 0.79
CA VAL A 143 18.87 9.88 1.71
C VAL A 143 18.40 9.88 3.15
N ARG A 144 17.16 10.34 3.42
CA ARG A 144 16.56 10.29 4.76
C ARG A 144 16.47 8.85 5.27
N THR A 145 16.02 7.94 4.41
CA THR A 145 15.95 6.50 4.74
C THR A 145 17.35 5.95 5.04
N ILE A 146 18.34 6.27 4.20
CA ILE A 146 19.74 5.90 4.43
C ILE A 146 20.23 6.43 5.78
N ARG A 147 19.98 7.69 6.12
CA ARG A 147 20.43 8.30 7.37
C ARG A 147 19.75 7.73 8.61
N GLN A 148 18.47 7.37 8.50
CA GLN A 148 17.71 6.79 9.62
C GLN A 148 17.98 5.30 9.79
N PHE A 149 18.12 4.56 8.70
CA PHE A 149 18.35 3.12 8.74
C PHE A 149 19.84 2.76 8.83
N ARG A 150 20.75 3.62 8.33
CA ARG A 150 22.20 3.45 8.30
C ARG A 150 22.65 2.12 7.65
N PRO A 151 22.26 1.85 6.38
CA PRO A 151 22.71 0.65 5.68
C PRO A 151 24.16 0.76 5.28
N ASP A 152 24.90 -0.36 5.33
CA ASP A 152 26.25 -0.47 4.76
C ASP A 152 26.19 -0.83 3.28
N VAL A 153 25.19 -1.63 2.90
CA VAL A 153 24.95 -2.07 1.53
C VAL A 153 23.56 -1.62 1.11
N VAL A 154 23.49 -0.96 -0.04
CA VAL A 154 22.23 -0.61 -0.73
C VAL A 154 22.15 -1.47 -1.99
N ILE A 155 20.97 -1.99 -2.28
CA ILE A 155 20.72 -2.85 -3.45
C ILE A 155 19.57 -2.28 -4.26
N CYS A 156 19.81 -1.98 -5.55
CA CYS A 156 18.77 -1.60 -6.49
C CYS A 156 18.15 -2.84 -7.15
N ARG A 157 16.83 -2.85 -7.29
CA ARG A 157 16.13 -3.92 -8.01
C ARG A 157 16.28 -3.81 -9.52
N PHE A 158 16.27 -2.60 -10.07
CA PHE A 158 16.19 -2.36 -11.50
C PHE A 158 17.44 -1.71 -12.07
N PRO A 159 17.76 -1.94 -13.35
CA PRO A 159 18.74 -1.15 -14.08
C PRO A 159 18.13 0.22 -14.45
N LYS A 160 18.98 1.16 -14.91
CA LYS A 160 18.58 2.51 -15.31
C LYS A 160 18.06 2.59 -16.76
N ASP A 161 18.12 1.53 -17.51
CA ASP A 161 17.77 1.45 -18.93
C ASP A 161 16.42 0.74 -19.15
N SER A 162 16.04 0.57 -20.42
CA SER A 162 14.78 -0.06 -20.83
C SER A 162 14.62 -1.52 -20.39
N MET A 163 15.69 -2.18 -19.94
CA MET A 163 15.60 -3.53 -19.37
C MET A 163 14.83 -3.55 -18.04
N ALA A 164 14.67 -2.39 -17.38
CA ALA A 164 13.84 -2.23 -16.20
C ALA A 164 12.34 -2.49 -16.47
N GLY A 165 11.89 -2.37 -17.71
CA GLY A 165 10.51 -2.64 -18.12
C GLY A 165 9.66 -1.39 -18.32
N HIS A 166 9.72 -0.44 -17.40
CA HIS A 166 9.05 0.87 -17.52
C HIS A 166 9.79 1.96 -16.72
N GLY A 167 9.37 3.22 -16.94
CA GLY A 167 10.12 4.37 -16.47
C GLY A 167 10.24 4.48 -14.95
N GLN A 168 9.19 4.18 -14.17
CA GLN A 168 9.25 4.23 -12.70
C GLN A 168 10.32 3.28 -12.15
N HIS A 169 10.48 2.09 -12.74
CA HIS A 169 11.53 1.15 -12.36
C HIS A 169 12.92 1.75 -12.58
N SER A 170 13.20 2.29 -13.79
CA SER A 170 14.48 2.94 -14.08
C SER A 170 14.69 4.17 -13.20
N ALA A 171 13.66 4.97 -12.97
CA ALA A 171 13.73 6.16 -12.12
C ALA A 171 14.07 5.80 -10.67
N SER A 172 13.54 4.70 -10.13
CA SER A 172 13.87 4.25 -8.76
C SER A 172 15.37 3.94 -8.60
N ALA A 173 15.98 3.34 -9.62
CA ALA A 173 17.42 3.05 -9.63
C ALA A 173 18.27 4.34 -9.76
N ILE A 174 17.84 5.27 -10.60
CA ILE A 174 18.52 6.59 -10.77
C ILE A 174 18.47 7.37 -9.45
N VAL A 175 17.31 7.43 -8.80
CA VAL A 175 17.16 8.12 -7.50
C VAL A 175 18.03 7.48 -6.43
N ALA A 176 18.10 6.15 -6.37
CA ALA A 176 18.96 5.45 -5.41
C ALA A 176 20.44 5.72 -5.66
N GLU A 177 20.90 5.72 -6.92
CA GLU A 177 22.29 6.03 -7.27
C GLU A 177 22.63 7.49 -6.92
N HIS A 178 21.75 8.44 -7.23
CA HIS A 178 21.94 9.84 -6.87
C HIS A 178 21.95 10.05 -5.35
N ALA A 179 21.12 9.33 -4.60
CA ALA A 179 21.15 9.37 -3.15
C ALA A 179 22.49 8.87 -2.57
N ILE A 180 23.05 7.80 -3.13
CA ILE A 180 24.38 7.29 -2.76
C ILE A 180 25.47 8.32 -3.12
N ALA A 181 25.41 8.90 -4.32
CA ALA A 181 26.33 9.93 -4.75
C ALA A 181 26.29 11.17 -3.82
N TYR A 182 25.09 11.59 -3.41
CA TYR A 182 24.92 12.67 -2.43
C TYR A 182 25.54 12.31 -1.07
N CYS A 183 25.25 11.10 -0.55
CA CYS A 183 25.81 10.66 0.74
C CYS A 183 27.34 10.62 0.73
N ASN A 184 27.95 10.39 -0.43
CA ASN A 184 29.40 10.34 -0.60
C ASN A 184 30.03 11.66 -1.04
N GLY A 185 29.22 12.71 -1.30
CA GLY A 185 29.68 14.03 -1.73
C GLY A 185 30.14 14.10 -3.18
N THR A 186 29.60 13.26 -4.06
CA THR A 186 29.96 13.16 -5.49
C THR A 186 28.79 13.46 -6.42
N LEU A 187 27.61 13.78 -5.91
CA LEU A 187 26.45 14.13 -6.73
C LEU A 187 26.68 15.48 -7.41
N ALA A 188 26.63 15.49 -8.73
CA ALA A 188 26.68 16.71 -9.54
C ALA A 188 25.27 17.20 -9.86
N ILE A 189 24.84 18.26 -9.20
CA ILE A 189 23.54 18.93 -9.40
C ILE A 189 23.73 20.45 -9.35
N SER A 190 22.68 21.21 -9.71
CA SER A 190 22.73 22.67 -9.61
C SER A 190 22.86 23.13 -8.15
N SER A 191 23.45 24.32 -7.93
CA SER A 191 23.55 24.88 -6.57
C SER A 191 22.17 25.12 -5.92
N ALA A 192 21.15 25.38 -6.73
CA ALA A 192 19.77 25.51 -6.26
C ALA A 192 19.21 24.18 -5.73
N ASP A 193 19.43 23.09 -6.47
CA ASP A 193 19.01 21.74 -6.07
C ASP A 193 19.79 21.25 -4.85
N GLU A 194 21.08 21.57 -4.75
CA GLU A 194 21.89 21.24 -3.57
C GLU A 194 21.39 21.97 -2.33
N ALA A 195 21.06 23.26 -2.44
CA ALA A 195 20.46 24.02 -1.35
C ALA A 195 19.11 23.44 -0.92
N ARG A 196 18.27 23.06 -1.88
CA ARG A 196 16.97 22.43 -1.64
C ARG A 196 17.11 21.06 -0.96
N LEU A 197 18.04 20.21 -1.40
CA LEU A 197 18.35 18.93 -0.75
C LEU A 197 18.81 19.14 0.69
N THR A 198 19.67 20.11 0.92
CA THR A 198 20.19 20.44 2.25
C THR A 198 19.06 20.84 3.18
N ASP A 199 18.14 21.68 2.72
CA ASP A 199 16.95 22.09 3.49
C ASP A 199 16.04 20.91 3.81
N LEU A 200 15.73 20.08 2.82
CA LEU A 200 14.89 18.87 3.00
C LEU A 200 15.49 17.85 3.98
N LEU A 201 16.81 17.86 4.16
CA LEU A 201 17.54 16.91 5.01
C LEU A 201 17.94 17.49 6.38
N GLN A 202 17.53 18.71 6.69
CA GLN A 202 17.78 19.32 8.02
C GLN A 202 17.30 18.39 9.14
N GLY A 203 18.06 18.35 10.25
CA GLY A 203 17.75 17.52 11.41
C GLY A 203 18.06 16.02 11.24
N THR A 204 18.66 15.59 10.12
CA THR A 204 19.10 14.20 9.93
C THR A 204 20.63 14.09 10.07
N THR A 205 21.12 12.99 10.67
CA THR A 205 22.56 12.73 10.84
C THR A 205 23.13 12.06 9.59
N PRO A 206 24.22 12.58 9.00
CA PRO A 206 24.86 11.99 7.82
C PRO A 206 25.24 10.53 8.01
N TRP A 207 25.09 9.75 6.94
CA TRP A 207 25.55 8.36 6.84
C TRP A 207 26.04 8.08 5.43
N LYS A 208 27.11 7.28 5.29
CA LYS A 208 27.70 6.90 3.99
C LYS A 208 27.62 5.38 3.85
N PRO A 209 26.75 4.87 2.98
CA PRO A 209 26.80 3.46 2.60
C PRO A 209 28.13 3.10 1.93
N THR A 210 28.64 1.91 2.21
CA THR A 210 29.93 1.44 1.68
C THR A 210 29.78 0.93 0.24
N ARG A 211 28.61 0.38 -0.10
CA ARG A 211 28.40 -0.31 -1.38
C ARG A 211 26.99 -0.08 -1.94
N LEU A 212 26.92 0.09 -3.27
CA LEU A 212 25.68 0.03 -4.03
C LEU A 212 25.76 -1.09 -5.06
N LEU A 213 24.77 -1.97 -5.05
CA LEU A 213 24.67 -3.11 -5.95
C LEU A 213 23.39 -3.05 -6.77
N PHE A 214 23.44 -3.59 -7.98
CA PHE A 214 22.27 -3.93 -8.77
C PHE A 214 22.02 -5.44 -8.67
N ASN A 215 20.83 -5.86 -8.24
CA ASN A 215 20.41 -7.25 -8.20
C ASN A 215 19.83 -7.64 -9.55
N ALA A 216 20.62 -8.34 -10.36
CA ALA A 216 20.22 -8.80 -11.67
C ALA A 216 19.13 -9.88 -11.61
N PHE A 217 18.25 -9.91 -12.62
CA PHE A 217 17.11 -10.81 -12.65
C PHE A 217 16.88 -11.44 -14.01
N ARG A 218 16.05 -12.50 -14.00
CA ARG A 218 15.48 -13.10 -15.21
C ARG A 218 13.96 -13.05 -15.07
N PHE A 219 13.29 -12.50 -16.09
CA PHE A 219 11.84 -12.40 -16.11
C PHE A 219 11.31 -12.65 -17.53
N GLY A 220 10.62 -13.77 -17.73
CA GLY A 220 10.24 -14.25 -19.05
C GLY A 220 11.47 -14.38 -19.97
N ASN A 221 11.43 -13.72 -21.12
CA ASN A 221 12.53 -13.71 -22.08
C ASN A 221 13.58 -12.62 -21.80
N ARG A 222 13.43 -11.83 -20.75
CA ARG A 222 14.37 -10.77 -20.38
C ARG A 222 15.34 -11.27 -19.32
N SER A 223 16.63 -11.04 -19.53
CA SER A 223 17.68 -11.33 -18.56
C SER A 223 18.64 -10.16 -18.46
N THR A 224 18.86 -9.67 -17.25
CA THR A 224 19.90 -8.69 -16.93
C THR A 224 21.15 -9.35 -16.36
N VAL A 225 21.14 -10.69 -16.20
CA VAL A 225 22.28 -11.46 -15.71
C VAL A 225 23.36 -11.50 -16.81
N ARG A 226 24.58 -11.17 -16.44
CA ARG A 226 25.77 -11.19 -17.30
C ARG A 226 26.86 -12.07 -16.70
N GLU A 227 27.76 -12.55 -17.52
CA GLU A 227 28.95 -13.27 -17.09
C GLU A 227 29.83 -12.36 -16.21
N GLY A 228 30.49 -12.94 -15.21
CA GLY A 228 31.35 -12.21 -14.28
C GLY A 228 30.64 -11.50 -13.12
N MET A 229 29.30 -11.49 -13.08
CA MET A 229 28.60 -10.93 -11.93
C MET A 229 28.85 -11.74 -10.66
N PHE A 230 28.96 -11.03 -9.53
CA PHE A 230 29.03 -11.67 -8.21
C PHE A 230 27.77 -12.51 -7.97
N LYS A 231 27.96 -13.76 -7.52
CA LYS A 231 26.89 -14.74 -7.35
C LYS A 231 26.78 -15.17 -5.90
N LEU A 232 25.55 -15.20 -5.38
CA LEU A 232 25.22 -15.79 -4.09
C LEU A 232 24.16 -16.87 -4.24
N GLU A 233 24.31 -17.95 -3.48
CA GLU A 233 23.25 -18.95 -3.32
C GLU A 233 22.38 -18.55 -2.12
N VAL A 234 21.08 -18.36 -2.35
CA VAL A 234 20.13 -17.87 -1.34
C VAL A 234 18.89 -18.77 -1.16
N GLY A 235 18.95 -20.00 -1.70
CA GLY A 235 17.83 -20.94 -1.62
C GLY A 235 17.95 -21.99 -0.54
N GLN A 236 18.97 -21.91 0.32
CA GLN A 236 19.30 -22.96 1.31
C GLN A 236 18.12 -23.27 2.23
N TYR A 237 18.01 -24.53 2.60
CA TYR A 237 17.11 -24.99 3.66
C TYR A 237 17.57 -24.47 5.03
N ASP A 238 16.64 -23.94 5.80
CA ASP A 238 16.88 -23.51 7.17
C ASP A 238 16.06 -24.39 8.13
N PRO A 239 16.71 -25.21 8.98
CA PRO A 239 16.03 -26.09 9.93
C PRO A 239 15.28 -25.32 11.02
N LEU A 240 15.61 -24.04 11.29
CA LEU A 240 14.91 -23.23 12.29
C LEU A 240 13.51 -22.80 11.84
N ILE A 241 13.30 -22.70 10.54
CA ILE A 241 12.01 -22.37 9.95
C ILE A 241 11.36 -23.56 9.22
N GLY A 242 12.11 -24.66 9.02
CA GLY A 242 11.62 -25.88 8.39
C GLY A 242 11.37 -25.77 6.88
N MET A 243 11.96 -24.78 6.20
CA MET A 243 11.83 -24.57 4.74
C MET A 243 13.05 -23.85 4.17
N GLY A 244 13.19 -23.85 2.85
CA GLY A 244 14.17 -23.04 2.14
C GLY A 244 13.68 -21.59 1.93
N TYR A 245 14.64 -20.67 1.73
CA TYR A 245 14.27 -19.25 1.52
C TYR A 245 13.54 -19.00 0.20
N GLY A 246 13.68 -19.86 -0.80
CA GLY A 246 12.87 -19.84 -2.02
C GLY A 246 11.41 -20.21 -1.75
N GLU A 247 11.17 -21.13 -0.81
CA GLU A 247 9.81 -21.51 -0.38
C GLU A 247 9.17 -20.39 0.44
N LEU A 248 9.89 -19.83 1.42
CA LEU A 248 9.44 -18.68 2.20
C LEU A 248 9.12 -17.47 1.31
N ALA A 249 9.94 -17.24 0.28
CA ALA A 249 9.73 -16.16 -0.68
C ALA A 249 8.44 -16.32 -1.48
N GLY A 250 8.11 -17.54 -1.91
CA GLY A 250 6.85 -17.82 -2.60
C GLY A 250 5.63 -17.49 -1.73
N ILE A 251 5.68 -17.86 -0.45
CA ILE A 251 4.63 -17.53 0.52
C ILE A 251 4.52 -16.02 0.72
N SER A 252 5.66 -15.34 0.96
CA SER A 252 5.71 -13.89 1.18
C SER A 252 5.16 -13.12 -0.04
N ARG A 253 5.62 -13.44 -1.25
CA ARG A 253 5.18 -12.76 -2.47
C ARG A 253 3.69 -12.97 -2.75
N SER A 254 3.15 -14.13 -2.41
CA SER A 254 1.73 -14.47 -2.62
C SER A 254 0.77 -13.66 -1.74
N ILE A 255 1.28 -12.86 -0.81
CA ILE A 255 0.47 -11.91 -0.02
C ILE A 255 -0.01 -10.72 -0.88
N HIS A 256 0.69 -10.37 -1.96
CA HIS A 256 0.31 -9.28 -2.88
C HIS A 256 -0.90 -9.68 -3.76
N ARG A 257 -2.02 -9.99 -3.12
CA ARG A 257 -3.24 -10.51 -3.76
C ARG A 257 -3.89 -9.49 -4.67
N SER A 258 -3.86 -8.22 -4.30
CA SER A 258 -4.41 -7.13 -5.12
C SER A 258 -3.76 -7.04 -6.50
N GLN A 259 -2.52 -7.54 -6.64
CA GLN A 259 -1.74 -7.52 -7.88
C GLN A 259 -1.69 -8.89 -8.59
N GLY A 260 -2.26 -9.94 -7.98
CA GLY A 260 -2.18 -11.28 -8.53
C GLY A 260 -0.76 -11.86 -8.55
N ALA A 261 0.09 -11.44 -7.62
CA ALA A 261 1.50 -11.82 -7.59
C ALA A 261 1.77 -13.22 -6.98
N GLY A 262 0.79 -14.11 -7.01
CA GLY A 262 0.94 -15.49 -6.55
C GLY A 262 2.15 -16.17 -7.19
N THR A 263 3.06 -16.67 -6.34
CA THR A 263 4.33 -17.25 -6.78
C THR A 263 4.51 -18.63 -6.15
N PRO A 264 4.92 -19.64 -6.93
CA PRO A 264 5.19 -20.96 -6.37
C PRO A 264 6.27 -20.93 -5.30
N SER A 265 6.05 -21.69 -4.23
CA SER A 265 7.12 -22.01 -3.27
C SER A 265 8.12 -22.95 -3.95
N THR A 266 9.37 -22.49 -4.11
CA THR A 266 10.39 -23.21 -4.87
C THR A 266 11.55 -23.61 -3.96
N PRO A 267 11.71 -24.90 -3.66
CA PRO A 267 12.86 -25.39 -2.88
C PRO A 267 14.12 -25.47 -3.75
N GLY A 268 15.27 -25.64 -3.09
CA GLY A 268 16.54 -25.94 -3.72
C GLY A 268 17.38 -24.72 -4.06
N VAL A 269 18.36 -24.92 -4.95
CA VAL A 269 19.36 -23.92 -5.32
C VAL A 269 18.73 -22.70 -6.01
N GLN A 270 18.97 -21.52 -5.48
CA GLN A 270 18.39 -20.26 -5.94
C GLN A 270 19.49 -19.17 -6.02
N PRO A 271 20.24 -19.09 -7.13
CA PRO A 271 21.30 -18.11 -7.26
C PRO A 271 20.76 -16.70 -7.49
N GLU A 272 21.35 -15.73 -6.79
CA GLU A 272 21.20 -14.31 -7.03
C GLU A 272 22.48 -13.72 -7.60
N PHE A 273 22.36 -12.75 -8.49
CA PHE A 273 23.48 -12.14 -9.20
C PHE A 273 23.51 -10.64 -8.96
N PHE A 274 24.73 -10.09 -8.81
CA PHE A 274 24.90 -8.68 -8.49
C PHE A 274 25.96 -8.03 -9.39
N ALA A 275 25.68 -6.83 -9.82
CA ALA A 275 26.67 -5.92 -10.39
C ALA A 275 26.96 -4.79 -9.41
N THR A 276 28.22 -4.42 -9.25
CA THR A 276 28.60 -3.30 -8.39
C THR A 276 28.43 -1.99 -9.12
N LEU A 277 27.63 -1.10 -8.57
CA LEU A 277 27.42 0.27 -9.09
C LEU A 277 28.29 1.29 -8.36
N TRP A 278 28.59 1.04 -7.07
CA TRP A 278 29.44 1.89 -6.23
C TRP A 278 30.17 1.06 -5.18
N GLY A 279 31.39 1.48 -4.84
CA GLY A 279 32.22 0.81 -3.84
C GLY A 279 33.01 -0.36 -4.43
N THR A 280 33.61 -1.17 -3.53
CA THR A 280 34.40 -2.32 -3.92
C THR A 280 33.52 -3.51 -4.29
N GLU A 281 33.86 -4.22 -5.36
CA GLU A 281 33.14 -5.42 -5.78
C GLU A 281 33.27 -6.54 -4.72
N PRO A 282 32.16 -7.16 -4.30
CA PRO A 282 32.20 -8.31 -3.39
C PRO A 282 32.73 -9.54 -4.13
N LYS A 283 33.44 -10.40 -3.39
CA LYS A 283 34.05 -11.64 -3.92
C LYS A 283 33.45 -12.89 -3.31
N THR A 284 33.20 -12.87 -2.02
CA THR A 284 32.70 -14.02 -1.24
C THR A 284 31.41 -13.71 -0.48
N SER A 285 31.22 -12.45 -0.08
CA SER A 285 30.07 -11.98 0.70
C SER A 285 29.69 -10.56 0.29
N LEU A 286 28.41 -10.21 0.40
CA LEU A 286 27.95 -8.83 0.24
C LEU A 286 28.67 -7.85 1.20
N PHE A 287 29.29 -8.37 2.25
CA PHE A 287 29.91 -7.61 3.33
C PHE A 287 31.43 -7.61 3.29
N ASP A 288 32.06 -8.12 2.22
CA ASP A 288 33.53 -8.12 2.09
C ASP A 288 34.08 -6.71 2.31
N GLY A 289 35.04 -6.58 3.26
CA GLY A 289 35.67 -5.32 3.64
C GLY A 289 34.81 -4.43 4.56
N ILE A 290 33.65 -4.91 5.04
CA ILE A 290 32.80 -4.19 5.99
C ILE A 290 32.91 -4.87 7.36
N ASP A 291 33.26 -4.10 8.41
CA ASP A 291 33.18 -4.59 9.78
C ASP A 291 31.71 -4.68 10.21
N THR A 292 31.23 -5.93 10.35
CA THR A 292 29.85 -6.22 10.75
C THR A 292 29.67 -6.39 12.24
N THR A 293 30.76 -6.27 13.02
CA THR A 293 30.83 -6.64 14.43
C THR A 293 30.80 -5.45 15.38
N TRP A 294 30.75 -5.73 16.67
CA TRP A 294 30.79 -4.70 17.71
C TRP A 294 32.16 -3.97 17.81
N THR A 295 33.20 -4.47 17.16
CA THR A 295 34.51 -3.78 17.06
C THR A 295 34.38 -2.43 16.37
N ARG A 296 33.41 -2.32 15.46
CA ARG A 296 33.05 -1.09 14.72
C ARG A 296 32.76 0.13 15.62
N VAL A 297 32.27 -0.12 16.83
CA VAL A 297 31.98 0.91 17.84
C VAL A 297 32.85 0.78 19.07
N GLY A 298 33.98 0.10 18.96
CA GLY A 298 34.98 -0.09 20.04
C GLY A 298 34.50 -0.99 21.19
N ARG A 299 33.48 -1.83 20.96
CA ARG A 299 32.85 -2.63 21.99
C ARG A 299 32.89 -4.13 21.69
N ALA A 300 34.09 -4.64 21.36
CA ALA A 300 34.33 -6.10 21.15
C ALA A 300 33.87 -6.95 22.33
N ASP A 301 33.92 -6.40 23.57
CA ASP A 301 33.41 -7.01 24.78
C ASP A 301 31.94 -7.41 24.71
N ILE A 302 31.08 -6.53 24.12
CA ILE A 302 29.68 -6.81 23.90
C ILE A 302 29.51 -7.94 22.89
N GLY A 303 30.26 -7.90 21.77
CA GLY A 303 30.24 -8.94 20.75
C GLY A 303 30.56 -10.32 21.35
N THR A 304 31.64 -10.42 22.17
CA THR A 304 32.01 -11.63 22.90
C THR A 304 30.87 -12.09 23.83
N ALA A 305 30.31 -11.19 24.62
CA ALA A 305 29.23 -11.53 25.55
C ALA A 305 27.97 -12.07 24.82
N VAL A 306 27.61 -11.45 23.67
CA VAL A 306 26.50 -11.90 22.81
C VAL A 306 26.80 -13.29 22.24
N SER A 307 28.00 -13.53 21.72
CA SER A 307 28.40 -14.85 21.20
C SER A 307 28.26 -15.92 22.27
N VAL A 308 28.79 -15.70 23.48
CA VAL A 308 28.66 -16.65 24.60
C VAL A 308 27.20 -17.01 24.89
N VAL A 309 26.30 -16.01 24.93
CA VAL A 309 24.89 -16.29 25.16
C VAL A 309 24.25 -17.02 23.99
N THR A 310 24.62 -16.66 22.75
CA THR A 310 24.10 -17.32 21.55
C THR A 310 24.52 -18.78 21.48
N ASP A 311 25.82 -19.10 21.77
CA ASP A 311 26.37 -20.43 21.69
C ASP A 311 25.85 -21.34 22.82
N SER A 312 25.49 -20.78 23.98
CA SER A 312 24.91 -21.47 25.13
C SER A 312 23.40 -21.42 25.22
N PHE A 313 22.71 -20.88 24.20
CA PHE A 313 21.25 -20.69 24.22
C PHE A 313 20.52 -22.04 24.26
N ASP A 314 19.76 -22.25 25.33
CA ASP A 314 18.89 -23.42 25.49
C ASP A 314 17.48 -23.11 24.92
N MET A 315 17.15 -23.75 23.79
CA MET A 315 15.85 -23.53 23.12
C MET A 315 14.63 -24.00 23.93
N LEU A 316 14.86 -24.94 24.86
CA LEU A 316 13.78 -25.41 25.75
C LEU A 316 13.67 -24.55 27.01
N HIS A 317 14.76 -23.86 27.38
CA HIS A 317 14.86 -23.04 28.57
C HIS A 317 15.42 -21.64 28.27
N PRO A 318 14.76 -20.84 27.42
CA PRO A 318 15.24 -19.50 27.02
C PRO A 318 15.42 -18.56 28.23
N GLU A 319 14.66 -18.76 29.30
CA GLU A 319 14.74 -17.99 30.54
C GLU A 319 16.12 -18.09 31.25
N ARG A 320 16.90 -19.12 31.00
CA ARG A 320 18.25 -19.25 31.54
C ARG A 320 19.19 -18.15 31.05
N SER A 321 18.92 -17.57 29.92
CA SER A 321 19.69 -16.48 29.31
C SER A 321 19.43 -15.11 29.94
N ILE A 322 18.35 -14.92 30.72
CA ILE A 322 17.88 -13.60 31.20
C ILE A 322 18.99 -12.85 31.96
N ASN A 323 19.71 -13.50 32.90
CA ASN A 323 20.73 -12.78 33.69
C ASN A 323 21.89 -12.29 32.84
N ALA A 324 22.31 -13.06 31.84
CA ALA A 324 23.36 -12.68 30.90
C ALA A 324 22.86 -11.53 29.97
N LEU A 325 21.62 -11.59 29.51
CA LEU A 325 21.00 -10.54 28.70
C LEU A 325 20.85 -9.22 29.44
N LEU A 326 20.49 -9.24 30.74
CA LEU A 326 20.47 -8.03 31.55
C LEU A 326 21.87 -7.39 31.69
N ARG A 327 22.93 -8.20 31.86
CA ARG A 327 24.30 -7.68 31.84
C ARG A 327 24.69 -7.08 30.50
N ILE A 328 24.39 -7.77 29.39
CA ILE A 328 24.64 -7.25 28.03
C ILE A 328 23.86 -5.96 27.79
N ARG A 329 22.62 -5.87 28.25
CA ARG A 329 21.81 -4.63 28.17
C ARG A 329 22.49 -3.45 28.90
N SER A 330 23.05 -3.71 30.09
CA SER A 330 23.82 -2.69 30.80
C SER A 330 25.04 -2.23 30.02
N MET A 331 25.78 -3.18 29.40
CA MET A 331 26.93 -2.86 28.54
C MET A 331 26.49 -2.06 27.30
N ILE A 332 25.38 -2.41 26.64
CA ILE A 332 24.85 -1.68 25.47
C ILE A 332 24.47 -0.24 25.86
N ARG A 333 23.89 -0.02 27.04
CA ARG A 333 23.54 1.32 27.54
C ARG A 333 24.75 2.25 27.74
N SER A 334 25.96 1.70 27.85
CA SER A 334 27.21 2.45 27.95
C SER A 334 27.91 2.69 26.59
N VAL A 335 27.30 2.32 25.47
CA VAL A 335 27.85 2.58 24.13
C VAL A 335 27.75 4.07 23.81
N ASP A 336 28.83 4.68 23.35
CA ASP A 336 28.89 6.13 23.07
C ASP A 336 28.02 6.51 21.88
N ASP A 337 28.04 5.74 20.81
CA ASP A 337 27.19 5.97 19.64
C ASP A 337 25.71 5.81 20.01
N VAL A 338 25.01 6.97 20.04
CA VAL A 338 23.60 7.09 20.44
C VAL A 338 22.69 6.20 19.58
N PHE A 339 22.96 6.12 18.27
CA PHE A 339 22.16 5.34 17.34
C PHE A 339 22.26 3.83 17.67
N TRP A 340 23.48 3.31 17.80
CA TRP A 340 23.68 1.89 18.12
C TRP A 340 23.20 1.57 19.54
N ARG A 341 23.45 2.45 20.49
CA ARG A 341 22.91 2.31 21.84
C ARG A 341 21.40 2.15 21.86
N GLN A 342 20.69 3.07 21.23
CA GLN A 342 19.22 3.03 21.19
C GLN A 342 18.70 1.79 20.47
N GLN A 343 19.22 1.52 19.30
CA GLN A 343 18.78 0.42 18.45
C GLN A 343 19.01 -0.95 19.11
N LYS A 344 20.20 -1.17 19.64
CA LYS A 344 20.56 -2.44 20.28
C LYS A 344 19.91 -2.62 21.66
N THR A 345 19.58 -1.53 22.33
CA THR A 345 18.76 -1.59 23.55
C THR A 345 17.36 -2.11 23.22
N GLN A 346 16.72 -1.62 22.15
CA GLN A 346 15.41 -2.11 21.72
C GLN A 346 15.45 -3.59 21.33
N GLU A 347 16.49 -4.01 20.59
CA GLU A 347 16.66 -5.42 20.17
C GLU A 347 16.79 -6.32 21.41
N ILE A 348 17.64 -6.00 22.35
CA ILE A 348 17.84 -6.84 23.55
C ILE A 348 16.62 -6.84 24.48
N GLU A 349 15.86 -5.73 24.56
CA GLU A 349 14.62 -5.65 25.35
C GLU A 349 13.50 -6.53 24.75
N SER A 350 13.43 -6.64 23.40
CA SER A 350 12.56 -7.60 22.71
C SER A 350 12.93 -9.05 23.04
N ILE A 351 14.23 -9.37 23.00
CA ILE A 351 14.73 -10.69 23.35
C ILE A 351 14.42 -11.02 24.83
N LEU A 352 14.69 -10.10 25.74
CA LEU A 352 14.39 -10.25 27.16
C LEU A 352 12.90 -10.49 27.38
N THR A 353 12.03 -9.71 26.73
CA THR A 353 10.56 -9.85 26.81
C THR A 353 10.14 -11.27 26.39
N SER A 354 10.73 -11.79 25.33
CA SER A 354 10.45 -13.15 24.84
C SER A 354 11.01 -14.23 25.78
N CYS A 355 12.24 -14.10 26.28
CA CYS A 355 12.83 -15.02 27.26
C CYS A 355 12.08 -15.04 28.59
N LEU A 356 11.47 -13.93 29.01
CA LEU A 356 10.60 -13.86 30.19
C LEU A 356 9.24 -14.55 29.95
N GLY A 357 8.95 -15.01 28.74
CA GLY A 357 7.64 -15.56 28.42
C GLY A 357 6.51 -14.54 28.66
N LEU A 358 6.82 -13.23 28.56
CA LEU A 358 5.91 -12.16 28.89
C LEU A 358 4.86 -11.98 27.79
N SER A 359 3.59 -12.09 28.17
CA SER A 359 2.46 -11.74 27.33
C SER A 359 1.74 -10.56 27.94
N ALA A 360 1.45 -9.53 27.15
CA ALA A 360 0.76 -8.34 27.62
C ALA A 360 -0.16 -7.78 26.53
N GLU A 361 -1.41 -7.53 26.87
CA GLU A 361 -2.39 -6.90 25.98
C GLU A 361 -3.27 -5.90 26.74
N VAL A 362 -3.65 -4.80 26.07
CA VAL A 362 -4.70 -3.91 26.54
C VAL A 362 -5.84 -3.95 25.53
N THR A 363 -7.01 -4.39 25.98
CA THR A 363 -8.15 -4.59 25.09
C THR A 363 -9.35 -3.73 25.50
N THR A 364 -10.24 -3.46 24.56
CA THR A 364 -11.51 -2.79 24.72
C THR A 364 -12.60 -3.51 23.92
N PRO A 365 -13.86 -3.53 24.37
CA PRO A 365 -14.98 -4.06 23.59
C PRO A 365 -15.41 -3.11 22.45
N THR A 366 -14.83 -1.91 22.36
CA THR A 366 -15.21 -0.87 21.38
C THR A 366 -14.18 -0.78 20.27
N ALA A 367 -14.60 -0.96 19.03
CA ALA A 367 -13.72 -0.88 17.86
C ALA A 367 -13.40 0.56 17.42
N ILE A 368 -14.31 1.49 17.73
CA ILE A 368 -14.28 2.89 17.29
C ILE A 368 -14.54 3.79 18.49
N ALA A 369 -13.76 4.85 18.66
CA ALA A 369 -13.96 5.87 19.67
C ALA A 369 -13.79 7.27 19.08
N VAL A 370 -14.41 8.25 19.73
CA VAL A 370 -14.27 9.68 19.41
C VAL A 370 -13.54 10.37 20.55
N ALA A 371 -12.81 11.44 20.25
CA ALA A 371 -12.16 12.27 21.27
C ALA A 371 -13.14 12.65 22.38
N GLY A 372 -12.72 12.49 23.65
CA GLY A 372 -13.53 12.73 24.84
C GLY A 372 -14.50 11.61 25.24
N ASP A 373 -14.55 10.48 24.53
CA ASP A 373 -15.35 9.32 24.93
C ASP A 373 -14.81 8.65 26.20
N SER A 374 -15.72 8.07 26.98
CA SER A 374 -15.36 7.13 28.04
C SER A 374 -15.17 5.75 27.45
N LEU A 375 -14.10 5.09 27.85
CA LEU A 375 -13.71 3.78 27.37
C LEU A 375 -13.44 2.84 28.53
N ARG A 376 -13.87 1.61 28.42
CA ARG A 376 -13.47 0.54 29.36
C ARG A 376 -12.33 -0.23 28.69
N THR A 377 -11.20 -0.30 29.39
CA THR A 377 -10.04 -1.09 28.94
C THR A 377 -9.73 -2.20 29.93
N THR A 378 -9.21 -3.30 29.45
CA THR A 378 -8.75 -4.44 30.23
C THR A 378 -7.29 -4.72 29.90
N LEU A 379 -6.40 -4.53 30.89
CA LEU A 379 -5.00 -4.97 30.80
C LEU A 379 -4.91 -6.42 31.26
N ARG A 380 -4.34 -7.28 30.43
CA ARG A 380 -4.05 -8.68 30.75
C ARG A 380 -2.56 -8.94 30.62
N MET A 381 -1.97 -9.56 31.62
CA MET A 381 -0.54 -9.87 31.65
C MET A 381 -0.29 -11.26 32.23
N THR A 382 0.69 -11.95 31.64
CA THR A 382 1.20 -13.26 32.13
C THR A 382 2.69 -13.32 31.91
N ALA A 383 3.44 -13.81 32.89
CA ALA A 383 4.87 -14.12 32.78
C ALA A 383 5.07 -15.64 33.00
N ARG A 384 5.83 -16.31 32.10
CA ARG A 384 5.94 -17.78 32.09
C ARG A 384 7.32 -18.32 32.42
N ALA A 385 8.30 -17.46 32.61
CA ALA A 385 9.72 -17.85 32.67
C ALA A 385 10.27 -18.11 34.08
N GLY A 386 9.60 -18.87 34.89
CA GLY A 386 10.16 -19.31 36.16
C GLY A 386 10.53 -18.20 37.16
N ARG A 387 10.03 -16.99 36.94
CA ARG A 387 10.32 -15.80 37.75
C ARG A 387 9.07 -15.04 38.08
N THR A 388 9.06 -14.51 39.29
CA THR A 388 8.09 -13.49 39.69
C THR A 388 8.55 -12.13 39.14
N LEU A 389 7.67 -11.45 38.43
CA LEU A 389 7.85 -10.09 37.96
C LEU A 389 6.95 -9.13 38.75
N ASN A 390 7.23 -7.84 38.70
CA ASN A 390 6.41 -6.83 39.31
C ASN A 390 5.90 -5.84 38.27
N LEU A 391 4.60 -5.70 38.12
CA LEU A 391 4.04 -4.56 37.41
C LEU A 391 4.25 -3.33 38.31
N ILE A 392 5.24 -2.51 37.99
CA ILE A 392 5.54 -1.28 38.73
C ILE A 392 4.45 -0.25 38.46
N SER A 393 4.16 0.00 37.17
CA SER A 393 3.08 0.89 36.76
C SER A 393 2.55 0.55 35.38
N ALA A 394 1.26 0.81 35.17
CA ALA A 394 0.62 0.90 33.87
C ALA A 394 -0.13 2.22 33.82
N ARG A 395 0.22 3.09 32.86
CA ARG A 395 -0.29 4.45 32.77
C ARG A 395 -1.01 4.67 31.44
N TRP A 396 -2.27 5.11 31.54
CA TRP A 396 -3.11 5.49 30.41
C TRP A 396 -2.92 6.96 30.03
N PRO A 397 -3.22 7.37 28.79
CA PRO A 397 -3.05 8.76 28.34
C PRO A 397 -3.89 9.80 29.07
N ASP A 398 -4.99 9.41 29.71
CA ASP A 398 -5.83 10.29 30.55
C ASP A 398 -5.33 10.44 32.00
N GLY A 399 -4.17 9.83 32.32
CA GLY A 399 -3.57 9.87 33.65
C GLY A 399 -4.02 8.75 34.59
N ALA A 400 -4.94 7.88 34.16
CA ALA A 400 -5.27 6.69 34.97
C ALA A 400 -4.02 5.81 35.12
N GLU A 401 -3.78 5.31 36.33
CA GLU A 401 -2.59 4.50 36.63
C GLU A 401 -2.97 3.30 37.52
N ARG A 402 -2.32 2.18 37.26
CA ARG A 402 -2.36 0.94 38.08
C ARG A 402 -0.95 0.42 38.24
N GLY A 403 -0.66 -0.20 39.38
CA GLY A 403 0.67 -0.74 39.62
C GLY A 403 0.79 -1.45 40.99
N SER A 404 2.05 -1.73 41.36
CA SER A 404 2.41 -2.48 42.57
C SER A 404 1.76 -3.88 42.62
N ILE A 405 1.74 -4.58 41.45
CA ILE A 405 1.09 -5.88 41.33
C ILE A 405 2.15 -6.94 41.01
N VAL A 406 2.14 -8.02 41.78
CA VAL A 406 3.00 -9.15 41.53
C VAL A 406 2.46 -10.00 40.39
N LEU A 407 3.28 -10.25 39.40
CA LEU A 407 3.04 -11.19 38.30
C LEU A 407 3.68 -12.54 38.67
N ALA A 408 2.91 -13.38 39.33
CA ALA A 408 3.36 -14.74 39.65
C ALA A 408 3.50 -15.55 38.36
N GLN A 409 4.41 -16.52 38.39
CA GLN A 409 4.64 -17.41 37.24
C GLN A 409 3.32 -18.06 36.79
N ASP A 410 3.08 -18.09 35.46
CA ASP A 410 1.93 -18.69 34.78
C ASP A 410 0.55 -18.18 35.28
N SER A 411 0.54 -17.10 36.07
CA SER A 411 -0.69 -16.51 36.58
C SER A 411 -1.14 -15.37 35.66
N LEU A 412 -2.43 -15.41 35.28
CA LEU A 412 -3.04 -14.34 34.52
C LEU A 412 -3.49 -13.21 35.46
N VAL A 413 -2.88 -12.05 35.30
CA VAL A 413 -3.34 -10.81 35.96
C VAL A 413 -4.27 -10.09 35.00
N THR A 414 -5.47 -9.73 35.45
CA THR A 414 -6.47 -8.98 34.70
C THR A 414 -6.85 -7.72 35.47
N ILE A 415 -6.80 -6.57 34.84
CA ILE A 415 -7.08 -5.27 35.46
C ILE A 415 -8.01 -4.48 34.53
N ASP A 416 -9.21 -4.22 35.04
CA ASP A 416 -10.17 -3.36 34.34
C ASP A 416 -9.97 -1.90 34.72
N VAL A 417 -9.86 -1.05 33.73
CA VAL A 417 -9.60 0.39 33.91
C VAL A 417 -10.59 1.18 33.07
N PRO A 418 -11.51 1.90 33.69
CA PRO A 418 -12.25 2.94 33.00
C PRO A 418 -11.28 4.08 32.69
N THR A 419 -11.31 4.58 31.46
CA THR A 419 -10.41 5.62 30.95
C THR A 419 -11.18 6.54 30.03
N ARG A 420 -10.61 7.69 29.72
CA ARG A 420 -11.19 8.65 28.80
C ARG A 420 -10.25 8.92 27.63
N ILE A 421 -10.80 8.94 26.43
CA ILE A 421 -10.06 9.35 25.26
C ILE A 421 -9.72 10.85 25.35
N PRO A 422 -8.44 11.24 25.29
CA PRO A 422 -8.07 12.67 25.34
C PRO A 422 -8.73 13.47 24.24
N ASN A 423 -9.11 14.71 24.51
CA ASN A 423 -9.78 15.58 23.53
C ASN A 423 -8.88 15.96 22.35
N ASN A 424 -7.56 15.93 22.53
CA ASN A 424 -6.55 16.25 21.52
C ASN A 424 -5.95 15.03 20.82
N ILE A 425 -6.56 13.84 20.99
CA ILE A 425 -6.06 12.63 20.34
C ILE A 425 -6.22 12.75 18.82
N PRO A 426 -5.20 12.41 18.03
CA PRO A 426 -5.33 12.45 16.57
C PRO A 426 -6.29 11.35 16.08
N ILE A 427 -7.02 11.66 15.02
CA ILE A 427 -7.84 10.71 14.27
C ILE A 427 -6.94 9.61 13.70
N THR A 428 -7.42 8.36 13.67
CA THR A 428 -6.73 7.27 12.98
C THR A 428 -6.74 7.55 11.47
N GLN A 429 -5.63 8.09 11.01
CA GLN A 429 -5.42 8.49 9.62
C GLN A 429 -3.99 8.17 9.22
N PRO A 430 -3.73 7.49 8.09
CA PRO A 430 -2.38 7.39 7.55
C PRO A 430 -1.78 8.78 7.39
N TYR A 431 -0.59 9.02 7.95
CA TYR A 431 0.03 10.35 7.97
C TYR A 431 0.21 10.95 6.56
N TRP A 432 0.46 10.10 5.57
CA TRP A 432 0.64 10.46 4.18
C TRP A 432 -0.68 10.77 3.43
N LEU A 433 -1.84 10.49 4.05
CA LEU A 433 -3.18 10.89 3.60
C LEU A 433 -3.80 11.97 4.48
N ALA A 434 -3.05 12.53 5.43
CA ALA A 434 -3.55 13.60 6.29
C ALA A 434 -3.71 14.92 5.53
N ALA A 435 -2.88 15.16 4.53
CA ALA A 435 -2.99 16.28 3.60
C ALA A 435 -3.24 15.75 2.17
N ASP A 436 -3.83 16.57 1.32
CA ASP A 436 -4.03 16.22 -0.08
C ASP A 436 -2.67 16.16 -0.81
N ALA A 437 -2.53 15.23 -1.74
CA ALA A 437 -1.34 15.13 -2.57
C ALA A 437 -1.22 16.39 -3.47
N THR A 438 0.01 16.83 -3.69
CA THR A 438 0.32 17.91 -4.63
C THR A 438 0.89 17.29 -5.90
N GLY A 439 0.10 17.28 -6.97
CA GLY A 439 0.45 16.56 -8.18
C GLY A 439 0.66 15.07 -7.89
N THR A 440 1.81 14.57 -8.25
CA THR A 440 2.20 13.16 -8.08
C THR A 440 3.13 12.92 -6.88
N MET A 441 3.03 13.78 -5.85
CA MET A 441 3.79 13.66 -4.61
C MET A 441 2.84 13.76 -3.40
N PHE A 442 2.91 12.81 -2.46
CA PHE A 442 2.24 12.97 -1.17
C PHE A 442 2.82 14.12 -0.38
N THR A 443 1.93 14.93 0.18
CA THR A 443 2.29 16.05 1.05
C THR A 443 2.13 15.65 2.50
N PHE A 444 3.14 15.92 3.32
CA PHE A 444 3.07 15.66 4.75
C PHE A 444 2.62 16.90 5.50
N ALA A 445 1.81 16.73 6.53
CA ALA A 445 1.48 17.81 7.44
C ALA A 445 2.77 18.36 8.08
N ASN A 446 2.83 19.68 8.31
CA ASN A 446 4.05 20.36 8.79
C ASN A 446 4.55 19.81 10.13
N ASP A 447 3.66 19.32 10.98
CA ASP A 447 3.94 18.71 12.28
C ASP A 447 4.33 17.22 12.20
N THR A 448 4.34 16.61 10.99
CA THR A 448 4.77 15.22 10.82
C THR A 448 6.27 15.11 11.11
N PRO A 449 6.70 14.38 12.16
CA PRO A 449 8.10 14.21 12.49
C PRO A 449 8.89 13.58 11.33
N LEU A 450 10.13 14.02 11.14
CA LEU A 450 10.98 13.58 10.02
C LEU A 450 11.21 12.08 9.99
N ASP A 451 11.37 11.46 11.15
CA ASP A 451 11.57 10.02 11.32
C ASP A 451 10.34 9.19 10.96
N LYS A 452 9.15 9.80 10.94
CA LYS A 452 7.90 9.14 10.59
C LYS A 452 7.57 9.21 9.10
N ARG A 453 8.18 10.13 8.36
CA ARG A 453 7.87 10.39 6.95
C ARG A 453 8.22 9.26 5.99
N ILE A 454 9.01 8.28 6.43
CA ILE A 454 9.38 7.10 5.65
C ILE A 454 8.70 5.82 6.12
N LEU A 455 7.94 5.85 7.23
CA LEU A 455 7.30 4.66 7.77
C LEU A 455 6.09 4.23 6.93
N PRO A 456 5.75 2.94 6.91
CA PRO A 456 4.58 2.47 6.16
C PRO A 456 3.27 3.07 6.68
N THR A 457 3.16 3.26 7.99
CA THR A 457 1.99 3.83 8.66
C THR A 457 2.40 4.43 10.01
N GLN A 458 1.50 5.14 10.66
CA GLN A 458 1.75 5.68 12.01
C GLN A 458 1.50 4.63 13.10
N ALA A 459 2.12 4.86 14.26
CA ALA A 459 1.81 4.09 15.47
C ALA A 459 0.35 4.33 15.93
N PRO A 460 -0.27 3.36 16.61
CA PRO A 460 -1.58 3.53 17.23
C PRO A 460 -1.61 4.79 18.11
N ALA A 461 -2.71 5.56 18.03
CA ALA A 461 -2.80 6.84 18.74
C ALA A 461 -3.00 6.66 20.25
N TYR A 462 -3.66 5.58 20.68
CA TYR A 462 -3.98 5.33 22.08
C TYR A 462 -3.21 4.13 22.61
N ASN A 463 -2.22 4.41 23.49
CA ASN A 463 -1.31 3.40 24.04
C ASN A 463 -1.25 3.51 25.56
N VAL A 464 -0.94 2.40 26.22
CA VAL A 464 -0.67 2.33 27.65
C VAL A 464 0.82 2.09 27.86
N ASP A 465 1.48 2.95 28.63
CA ASP A 465 2.88 2.79 28.99
C ASP A 465 2.97 1.92 30.25
N VAL A 466 3.71 0.82 30.16
CA VAL A 466 3.82 -0.19 31.20
C VAL A 466 5.28 -0.34 31.65
N LEU A 467 5.52 -0.32 32.94
CA LEU A 467 6.83 -0.52 33.54
C LEU A 467 6.84 -1.79 34.38
N ILE A 468 7.73 -2.72 34.04
CA ILE A 468 7.86 -4.03 34.69
C ILE A 468 9.21 -4.15 35.38
N GLY A 469 9.20 -4.53 36.65
CA GLY A 469 10.40 -4.87 37.40
C GLY A 469 10.84 -6.30 37.10
N VAL A 470 12.12 -6.45 36.74
CA VAL A 470 12.79 -7.72 36.48
C VAL A 470 14.06 -7.77 37.36
N SER A 471 14.03 -8.45 38.47
CA SER A 471 15.12 -8.40 39.48
C SER A 471 15.37 -6.95 39.96
N SER A 472 16.57 -6.44 39.81
CA SER A 472 16.95 -5.05 40.12
C SER A 472 16.80 -4.10 38.93
N ASP A 473 16.31 -4.57 37.80
CA ASP A 473 16.20 -3.81 36.56
C ASP A 473 14.73 -3.58 36.15
N THR A 474 14.48 -2.76 35.16
CA THR A 474 13.13 -2.46 34.66
C THR A 474 13.05 -2.58 33.15
N LEU A 475 11.88 -3.06 32.66
CA LEU A 475 11.52 -3.05 31.24
C LEU A 475 10.35 -2.09 31.02
N ALA A 476 10.48 -1.20 30.06
CA ALA A 476 9.43 -0.31 29.63
C ALA A 476 8.75 -0.87 28.36
N LEU A 477 7.44 -1.03 28.42
CA LEU A 477 6.64 -1.52 27.29
C LEU A 477 5.60 -0.46 26.93
N ARG A 478 5.28 -0.37 25.65
CA ARG A 478 4.18 0.47 25.17
C ARG A 478 3.16 -0.41 24.49
N LEU A 479 1.97 -0.52 25.09
CA LEU A 479 0.92 -1.42 24.65
C LEU A 479 -0.18 -0.63 23.91
N PRO A 480 -0.44 -0.91 22.64
CA PRO A 480 -1.59 -0.34 21.96
C PRO A 480 -2.89 -0.86 22.55
N VAL A 481 -3.89 0.01 22.68
CA VAL A 481 -5.24 -0.42 23.00
C VAL A 481 -5.89 -1.01 21.76
N SER A 482 -6.36 -2.24 21.87
CA SER A 482 -6.92 -3.01 20.76
C SER A 482 -8.37 -3.38 21.03
N PHE A 483 -9.18 -3.33 19.99
CA PHE A 483 -10.50 -3.95 19.99
C PHE A 483 -10.33 -5.47 19.90
N LYS A 484 -11.00 -6.19 20.80
CA LYS A 484 -11.00 -7.66 20.81
C LYS A 484 -12.42 -8.18 20.86
N LYS A 485 -12.74 -9.06 19.90
CA LYS A 485 -14.01 -9.80 19.89
C LYS A 485 -13.76 -11.28 19.62
N LEU A 486 -14.63 -12.11 20.14
CA LEU A 486 -14.70 -13.51 19.74
C LEU A 486 -15.51 -13.61 18.44
N ASP A 487 -14.91 -14.18 17.42
CA ASP A 487 -15.57 -14.55 16.17
C ASP A 487 -15.77 -16.08 16.15
N PRO A 488 -17.01 -16.58 15.92
CA PRO A 488 -17.26 -18.02 15.96
C PRO A 488 -16.46 -18.87 14.98
N LEU A 489 -16.02 -18.28 13.86
CA LEU A 489 -15.27 -18.98 12.81
C LEU A 489 -13.76 -18.75 12.91
N ARG A 490 -13.33 -17.60 13.43
CA ARG A 490 -11.93 -17.15 13.44
C ARG A 490 -11.28 -17.15 14.82
N GLY A 491 -12.07 -17.33 15.90
CA GLY A 491 -11.60 -17.20 17.27
C GLY A 491 -11.42 -15.73 17.67
N ASP A 492 -10.34 -15.42 18.39
CA ASP A 492 -10.02 -14.06 18.80
C ASP A 492 -9.65 -13.18 17.60
N VAL A 493 -10.51 -12.22 17.26
CA VAL A 493 -10.22 -11.16 16.30
C VAL A 493 -9.73 -9.93 17.06
N ILE A 494 -8.49 -9.50 16.76
CA ILE A 494 -7.85 -8.35 17.41
C ILE A 494 -7.58 -7.29 16.34
N GLU A 495 -8.14 -6.10 16.50
CA GLU A 495 -7.95 -4.94 15.63
C GLU A 495 -7.49 -3.74 16.48
N GLY A 496 -6.77 -2.79 15.88
CA GLY A 496 -6.45 -1.53 16.54
C GLY A 496 -7.70 -0.72 16.88
N LEU A 497 -7.74 -0.10 18.06
CA LEU A 497 -8.75 0.91 18.36
C LEU A 497 -8.65 2.06 17.36
N ARG A 498 -9.73 2.38 16.69
CA ARG A 498 -9.81 3.44 15.68
C ARG A 498 -10.43 4.69 16.27
N ILE A 499 -9.73 5.80 16.16
CA ILE A 499 -10.23 7.11 16.55
C ILE A 499 -10.86 7.77 15.31
N VAL A 500 -12.13 8.15 15.41
CA VAL A 500 -12.90 8.77 14.32
C VAL A 500 -13.31 10.20 14.67
N PRO A 501 -13.62 11.06 13.70
CA PRO A 501 -14.27 12.35 13.95
C PRO A 501 -15.68 12.12 14.52
N PRO A 502 -16.30 13.10 15.20
CA PRO A 502 -17.67 13.00 15.69
C PRO A 502 -18.70 12.67 14.63
N VAL A 503 -18.41 13.00 13.38
CA VAL A 503 -19.30 12.77 12.24
C VAL A 503 -18.49 12.53 10.97
N SER A 504 -18.97 11.61 10.13
CA SER A 504 -18.52 11.37 8.77
C SER A 504 -19.57 11.82 7.79
N VAL A 505 -19.15 12.53 6.75
CA VAL A 505 -20.03 13.07 5.70
C VAL A 505 -19.65 12.41 4.39
N GLU A 506 -20.52 11.64 3.79
CA GLU A 506 -20.23 10.81 2.63
C GLU A 506 -21.23 11.02 1.51
N PRO A 507 -20.82 11.50 0.32
CA PRO A 507 -21.68 11.45 -0.86
C PRO A 507 -21.93 9.99 -1.24
N THR A 508 -23.16 9.64 -1.58
CA THR A 508 -23.51 8.25 -1.94
C THR A 508 -22.99 7.85 -3.31
N ARG A 509 -22.51 8.81 -4.10
CA ARG A 509 -21.91 8.60 -5.43
C ARG A 509 -20.68 9.48 -5.61
N LEU A 510 -19.71 9.00 -6.40
CA LEU A 510 -18.53 9.80 -6.77
C LEU A 510 -18.84 10.82 -7.87
N VAL A 511 -19.79 10.48 -8.73
CA VAL A 511 -20.25 11.33 -9.82
C VAL A 511 -21.77 11.46 -9.73
N GLU A 512 -22.27 12.67 -9.82
CA GLU A 512 -23.71 12.96 -9.76
C GLU A 512 -24.11 13.87 -10.91
N THR A 513 -25.34 13.74 -11.36
CA THR A 513 -25.89 14.65 -12.37
C THR A 513 -26.49 15.91 -11.71
N ASN A 514 -26.48 17.04 -12.43
CA ASN A 514 -27.02 18.28 -11.90
C ASN A 514 -28.57 18.30 -11.89
N ASN A 515 -29.23 17.17 -11.64
CA ASN A 515 -30.69 16.99 -11.68
C ASN A 515 -31.45 17.48 -10.43
N GLY A 516 -30.86 18.42 -9.69
CA GLY A 516 -31.55 19.08 -8.57
C GLY A 516 -31.06 18.63 -7.18
N SER A 517 -30.75 17.37 -6.88
CA SER A 517 -30.27 16.99 -5.55
C SER A 517 -29.42 15.72 -5.54
N THR A 518 -28.50 15.64 -4.60
CA THR A 518 -27.72 14.42 -4.30
C THR A 518 -28.04 13.92 -2.89
N GLN A 519 -27.81 12.65 -2.66
CA GLN A 519 -27.93 12.03 -1.34
C GLN A 519 -26.59 12.04 -0.63
N ILE A 520 -26.57 12.61 0.56
CA ILE A 520 -25.41 12.61 1.46
C ILE A 520 -25.73 11.74 2.66
N ARG A 521 -24.89 10.73 2.87
CA ARG A 521 -24.91 9.92 4.09
C ARG A 521 -24.14 10.64 5.18
N ILE A 522 -24.78 10.87 6.31
CA ILE A 522 -24.13 11.39 7.51
C ILE A 522 -24.14 10.28 8.55
N ARG A 523 -22.95 9.82 8.91
CA ARG A 523 -22.77 8.90 10.04
C ARG A 523 -22.34 9.69 11.26
N ALA A 524 -23.23 9.78 12.25
CA ALA A 524 -22.93 10.44 13.52
C ALA A 524 -22.41 9.45 14.53
N TYR A 525 -21.17 9.60 14.97
CA TYR A 525 -20.57 8.81 16.06
C TYR A 525 -20.88 9.42 17.43
N LYS A 526 -21.21 10.73 17.47
CA LYS A 526 -21.74 11.44 18.62
C LYS A 526 -23.07 12.08 18.29
N HIS A 527 -23.85 12.42 19.31
CA HIS A 527 -25.07 13.21 19.11
C HIS A 527 -24.71 14.57 18.52
N ILE A 528 -25.33 14.91 17.41
CA ILE A 528 -25.15 16.17 16.69
C ILE A 528 -26.44 16.99 16.77
N THR A 529 -26.32 18.27 17.11
CA THR A 529 -27.41 19.22 17.16
C THR A 529 -27.06 20.51 16.46
N ASN A 530 -28.05 21.24 15.98
CA ASN A 530 -27.92 22.54 15.32
C ASN A 530 -26.93 22.53 14.15
N ALA A 531 -26.85 21.41 13.44
CA ALA A 531 -25.96 21.29 12.29
C ALA A 531 -26.58 21.95 11.04
N THR A 532 -25.71 22.35 10.12
CA THR A 532 -26.10 22.90 8.82
C THR A 532 -25.38 22.18 7.68
N LEU A 533 -26.11 21.87 6.60
CA LEU A 533 -25.57 21.21 5.40
C LEU A 533 -26.12 21.93 4.16
N GLY A 534 -25.25 22.69 3.48
CA GLY A 534 -25.71 23.56 2.38
C GLY A 534 -26.75 24.59 2.86
N SER A 535 -27.92 24.54 2.29
CA SER A 535 -29.06 25.41 2.68
C SER A 535 -29.88 24.87 3.87
N LEU A 536 -29.72 23.61 4.22
CA LEU A 536 -30.44 22.94 5.31
C LEU A 536 -29.92 23.40 6.67
N ARG A 537 -30.84 23.64 7.62
CA ARG A 537 -30.55 24.14 8.98
C ARG A 537 -31.15 23.22 10.02
N ASP A 538 -30.73 23.39 11.27
CA ASP A 538 -31.27 22.72 12.46
C ASP A 538 -31.28 21.20 12.37
N ILE A 539 -30.27 20.63 11.71
CA ILE A 539 -30.13 19.19 11.58
C ILE A 539 -29.70 18.62 12.93
N SER A 540 -30.46 17.64 13.43
CA SER A 540 -30.13 16.86 14.61
C SER A 540 -30.05 15.38 14.27
N ILE A 541 -28.96 14.72 14.70
CA ILE A 541 -28.69 13.30 14.42
C ILE A 541 -28.24 12.61 15.70
N SER A 542 -28.90 11.50 16.05
CA SER A 542 -28.55 10.74 17.23
C SER A 542 -27.18 10.05 17.08
N ALA A 543 -26.48 9.84 18.18
CA ALA A 543 -25.22 9.11 18.18
C ALA A 543 -25.40 7.69 17.63
N ASN A 544 -24.38 7.20 16.95
CA ASN A 544 -24.32 5.86 16.34
C ASN A 544 -25.42 5.58 15.32
N THR A 545 -25.85 6.60 14.59
CA THR A 545 -26.86 6.49 13.52
C THR A 545 -26.31 6.98 12.17
N ASP A 546 -26.87 6.38 11.12
CA ASP A 546 -26.66 6.80 9.72
C ASP A 546 -27.94 7.48 9.22
N THR A 547 -27.79 8.66 8.63
CA THR A 547 -28.91 9.44 8.08
C THR A 547 -28.59 9.82 6.64
N LEU A 548 -29.55 9.64 5.74
CA LEU A 548 -29.47 10.14 4.36
C LEU A 548 -30.17 11.48 4.26
N ILE A 549 -29.46 12.48 3.75
CA ILE A 549 -29.98 13.83 3.58
C ILE A 549 -29.87 14.22 2.11
N SER A 550 -30.95 14.68 1.53
CA SER A 550 -30.96 15.20 0.15
C SER A 550 -30.48 16.65 0.14
N VAL A 551 -29.44 16.93 -0.63
CA VAL A 551 -28.84 18.27 -0.76
C VAL A 551 -29.02 18.77 -2.19
N PRO A 552 -29.54 19.98 -2.40
CA PRO A 552 -29.65 20.57 -3.74
C PRO A 552 -28.28 20.73 -4.40
N ILE A 553 -28.22 20.41 -5.70
CA ILE A 553 -27.02 20.64 -6.52
C ILE A 553 -27.33 21.73 -7.53
N SER A 554 -26.50 22.77 -7.58
CA SER A 554 -26.52 23.81 -8.59
C SER A 554 -25.08 24.17 -8.96
N MET A 555 -24.47 23.38 -9.85
CA MET A 555 -23.10 23.59 -10.28
C MET A 555 -22.91 23.36 -11.77
N LYS A 556 -21.81 23.91 -12.32
CA LYS A 556 -21.43 23.72 -13.72
C LYS A 556 -20.93 22.30 -13.97
N ASP A 557 -21.06 21.87 -15.21
CA ASP A 557 -20.47 20.60 -15.71
C ASP A 557 -18.97 20.51 -15.43
N GLY A 558 -18.51 19.33 -14.97
CA GLY A 558 -17.11 19.07 -14.61
C GLY A 558 -16.65 19.67 -13.29
N SER A 559 -17.54 20.28 -12.49
CA SER A 559 -17.18 20.88 -11.20
C SER A 559 -17.06 19.83 -10.09
N LYS A 560 -16.15 20.08 -9.12
CA LYS A 560 -16.07 19.32 -7.87
C LYS A 560 -16.91 20.02 -6.80
N LEU A 561 -17.92 19.33 -6.27
CA LEU A 561 -18.71 19.79 -5.13
C LEU A 561 -18.07 19.28 -3.84
N LYS A 562 -17.53 20.18 -3.01
CA LYS A 562 -17.09 19.88 -1.64
C LYS A 562 -18.31 19.95 -0.71
N ILE A 563 -18.44 18.95 0.15
CA ILE A 563 -19.58 18.81 1.06
C ILE A 563 -19.06 18.91 2.49
N GLY A 564 -19.58 19.86 3.25
CA GLY A 564 -19.23 20.07 4.65
C GLY A 564 -20.45 20.21 5.53
N LEU A 565 -20.49 19.43 6.62
CA LEU A 565 -21.46 19.60 7.69
C LEU A 565 -20.88 20.55 8.74
N HIS A 566 -21.56 21.66 8.98
CA HIS A 566 -21.16 22.62 10.00
C HIS A 566 -21.86 22.30 11.32
N VAL A 567 -21.10 22.11 12.38
CA VAL A 567 -21.61 21.81 13.74
C VAL A 567 -20.87 22.68 14.74
N ASN A 568 -21.57 23.59 15.42
CA ASN A 568 -20.97 24.43 16.47
C ASN A 568 -19.68 25.18 16.03
N GLY A 569 -19.68 25.70 14.79
CA GLY A 569 -18.52 26.41 14.22
C GLY A 569 -17.40 25.53 13.66
N VAL A 570 -17.50 24.21 13.76
CA VAL A 570 -16.56 23.26 13.17
C VAL A 570 -17.16 22.69 11.87
N VAL A 571 -16.31 22.60 10.83
CA VAL A 571 -16.70 21.99 9.55
C VAL A 571 -16.18 20.56 9.48
N TYR A 572 -17.08 19.63 9.25
CA TYR A 572 -16.76 18.23 9.00
C TYR A 572 -16.97 17.95 7.50
N ASP A 573 -15.88 17.87 6.76
CA ASP A 573 -15.85 17.75 5.31
C ASP A 573 -15.11 16.50 4.82
N ARG A 574 -15.01 15.49 5.69
CA ARG A 574 -14.35 14.23 5.38
C ARG A 574 -15.25 13.04 5.62
N GLN A 575 -15.10 12.02 4.81
CA GLN A 575 -15.74 10.72 4.95
C GLN A 575 -14.74 9.72 5.56
N VAL A 576 -15.23 8.92 6.50
CA VAL A 576 -14.48 7.80 7.09
C VAL A 576 -14.72 6.57 6.23
N LYS A 577 -13.66 6.03 5.63
CA LYS A 577 -13.69 4.79 4.85
C LYS A 577 -12.97 3.68 5.56
N ASN A 578 -13.46 2.46 5.36
CA ASN A 578 -12.83 1.23 5.83
C ASN A 578 -12.60 0.31 4.65
N ILE A 579 -11.40 -0.28 4.61
CA ILE A 579 -11.04 -1.35 3.68
C ILE A 579 -10.94 -2.62 4.50
N THR A 580 -11.62 -3.68 4.06
CA THR A 580 -11.65 -4.97 4.76
C THR A 580 -11.47 -6.09 3.76
N TYR A 581 -10.39 -6.84 3.92
CA TYR A 581 -10.10 -8.08 3.20
C TYR A 581 -9.70 -9.16 4.18
N ASP A 582 -9.94 -10.43 3.85
CA ASP A 582 -9.66 -11.55 4.77
C ASP A 582 -8.17 -11.70 5.11
N HIS A 583 -7.28 -11.24 4.22
CA HIS A 583 -5.82 -11.32 4.40
C HIS A 583 -5.21 -10.06 5.02
N LEU A 584 -6.01 -9.01 5.28
CA LEU A 584 -5.56 -7.75 5.84
C LEU A 584 -6.35 -7.37 7.10
N PRO A 585 -5.77 -6.61 8.02
CA PRO A 585 -6.55 -5.98 9.08
C PRO A 585 -7.54 -4.96 8.47
N THR A 586 -8.62 -4.64 9.19
CA THR A 586 -9.49 -3.52 8.80
C THR A 586 -8.68 -2.22 8.82
N VAL A 587 -8.55 -1.57 7.67
CA VAL A 587 -7.81 -0.32 7.50
C VAL A 587 -8.79 0.84 7.42
N GLN A 588 -8.70 1.77 8.35
CA GLN A 588 -9.49 3.01 8.35
C GLN A 588 -8.66 4.18 7.85
N TYR A 589 -9.28 5.01 7.03
CA TYR A 589 -8.73 6.29 6.58
C TYR A 589 -9.83 7.29 6.31
N THR A 590 -9.49 8.56 6.20
CA THR A 590 -10.46 9.60 5.83
C THR A 590 -10.04 10.24 4.51
N VAL A 591 -11.02 10.57 3.68
CA VAL A 591 -10.83 11.31 2.43
C VAL A 591 -11.79 12.51 2.40
N PRO A 592 -11.48 13.55 1.61
CA PRO A 592 -12.39 14.68 1.45
C PRO A 592 -13.80 14.23 1.01
N SER A 593 -14.81 14.85 1.57
CA SER A 593 -16.19 14.65 1.18
C SER A 593 -16.48 15.49 -0.06
N GLN A 594 -16.35 14.87 -1.23
CA GLN A 594 -16.56 15.54 -2.51
C GLN A 594 -17.13 14.59 -3.55
N LEU A 595 -17.83 15.16 -4.52
CA LEU A 595 -18.29 14.46 -5.71
C LEU A 595 -18.08 15.31 -6.96
N HIS A 596 -18.06 14.67 -8.12
CA HIS A 596 -18.03 15.34 -9.40
C HIS A 596 -19.45 15.58 -9.89
N VAL A 597 -19.75 16.80 -10.35
CA VAL A 597 -21.05 17.15 -10.91
C VAL A 597 -20.93 17.18 -12.42
N VAL A 598 -21.78 16.41 -13.08
CA VAL A 598 -21.86 16.34 -14.55
C VAL A 598 -23.23 16.83 -15.00
N ASP A 599 -23.28 17.68 -16.00
CA ASP A 599 -24.57 18.11 -16.57
C ASP A 599 -25.24 16.91 -17.24
N SER A 600 -26.43 16.55 -16.73
CA SER A 600 -27.25 15.47 -17.29
C SER A 600 -27.59 15.65 -18.76
N LYS A 601 -27.60 16.92 -19.24
CA LYS A 601 -27.82 17.25 -20.65
C LYS A 601 -26.56 17.04 -21.50
N SER A 602 -25.36 17.05 -20.88
CA SER A 602 -24.09 16.90 -21.56
C SER A 602 -23.75 15.45 -21.87
N VAL A 603 -24.33 14.49 -21.13
CA VAL A 603 -24.14 13.04 -21.32
C VAL A 603 -25.49 12.37 -21.54
N ARG A 604 -25.72 11.87 -22.75
CA ARG A 604 -26.95 11.15 -23.12
C ARG A 604 -26.66 9.66 -23.22
N ILE A 605 -27.50 8.85 -22.57
CA ILE A 605 -27.44 7.36 -22.64
C ILE A 605 -28.82 6.91 -23.15
N THR A 606 -28.84 6.12 -24.21
CA THR A 606 -30.11 5.57 -24.75
C THR A 606 -30.33 4.15 -24.31
N ALA A 607 -29.27 3.44 -23.90
CA ALA A 607 -29.40 2.12 -23.28
C ALA A 607 -30.19 2.22 -21.96
N LYS A 608 -31.06 1.25 -21.73
CA LYS A 608 -31.87 1.17 -20.50
C LYS A 608 -31.45 0.01 -19.60
N ARG A 609 -30.98 -1.08 -20.19
CA ARG A 609 -30.60 -2.30 -19.47
C ARG A 609 -29.35 -2.93 -20.05
N ILE A 610 -28.31 -3.08 -19.25
CA ILE A 610 -26.99 -3.60 -19.61
C ILE A 610 -26.71 -4.87 -18.82
N ALA A 611 -26.25 -5.91 -19.50
CA ALA A 611 -25.63 -7.07 -18.84
C ALA A 611 -24.15 -6.77 -18.62
N TYR A 612 -23.68 -6.90 -17.38
CA TYR A 612 -22.29 -6.66 -17.03
C TYR A 612 -21.60 -7.98 -16.63
N ILE A 613 -20.49 -8.26 -17.29
CA ILE A 613 -19.61 -9.40 -16.98
C ILE A 613 -18.42 -8.85 -16.20
N ALA A 614 -18.38 -9.09 -14.90
CA ALA A 614 -17.32 -8.58 -14.03
C ALA A 614 -15.94 -9.11 -14.42
N GLY A 615 -14.95 -8.22 -14.41
CA GLY A 615 -13.53 -8.52 -14.55
C GLY A 615 -12.75 -8.07 -13.31
N ALA A 616 -11.68 -7.29 -13.49
CA ALA A 616 -11.10 -6.52 -12.39
C ALA A 616 -12.07 -5.40 -11.96
N GLY A 617 -11.92 -4.93 -10.71
CA GLY A 617 -12.84 -3.90 -10.20
C GLY A 617 -12.76 -2.59 -10.98
N GLU A 618 -13.92 -2.04 -11.32
CA GLU A 618 -14.07 -0.78 -12.06
C GLU A 618 -15.34 -0.03 -11.67
N TYR A 619 -15.46 1.22 -12.11
CA TYR A 619 -16.58 2.13 -11.79
C TYR A 619 -17.70 2.13 -12.84
N ALA A 620 -17.56 1.41 -13.95
CA ALA A 620 -18.52 1.44 -15.06
C ALA A 620 -19.96 1.07 -14.67
N PRO A 621 -20.22 0.04 -13.83
CA PRO A 621 -21.59 -0.26 -13.37
C PRO A 621 -22.23 0.87 -12.57
N GLU A 622 -21.49 1.48 -11.64
CA GLU A 622 -21.95 2.59 -10.81
C GLU A 622 -22.23 3.83 -11.64
N PHE A 623 -21.38 4.12 -12.62
CA PHE A 623 -21.59 5.21 -13.56
C PHE A 623 -22.92 5.03 -14.31
N LEU A 624 -23.16 3.87 -14.92
CA LEU A 624 -24.39 3.60 -15.68
C LEU A 624 -25.64 3.70 -14.79
N ARG A 625 -25.61 3.13 -13.59
CA ARG A 625 -26.70 3.24 -12.60
C ARG A 625 -26.95 4.69 -12.20
N GLY A 626 -25.89 5.51 -12.11
CA GLY A 626 -25.97 6.95 -11.85
C GLY A 626 -26.77 7.72 -12.90
N PHE A 627 -26.75 7.26 -14.15
CA PHE A 627 -27.51 7.80 -15.25
C PHE A 627 -28.85 7.09 -15.50
N GLY A 628 -29.32 6.27 -14.56
CA GLY A 628 -30.63 5.62 -14.62
C GLY A 628 -30.67 4.34 -15.48
N VAL A 629 -29.52 3.77 -15.84
CA VAL A 629 -29.44 2.51 -16.57
C VAL A 629 -29.50 1.35 -15.56
N THR A 630 -30.34 0.36 -15.85
CA THR A 630 -30.33 -0.91 -15.10
C THR A 630 -29.11 -1.72 -15.51
N VAL A 631 -28.27 -2.09 -14.54
CA VAL A 631 -27.08 -2.91 -14.79
C VAL A 631 -27.20 -4.19 -13.98
N ASP A 632 -27.33 -5.30 -14.69
CA ASP A 632 -27.38 -6.64 -14.13
C ASP A 632 -26.00 -7.27 -14.24
N GLU A 633 -25.35 -7.58 -13.12
CA GLU A 633 -24.15 -8.40 -13.11
C GLU A 633 -24.56 -9.85 -13.32
N ILE A 634 -24.09 -10.45 -14.41
CA ILE A 634 -24.54 -11.77 -14.86
C ILE A 634 -23.48 -12.85 -14.60
N ASP A 635 -23.97 -14.06 -14.32
CA ASP A 635 -23.14 -15.24 -14.10
C ASP A 635 -22.86 -16.01 -15.41
N ASP A 636 -21.99 -17.02 -15.31
CA ASP A 636 -21.61 -17.86 -16.45
C ASP A 636 -22.80 -18.61 -17.06
N ALA A 637 -23.77 -19.01 -16.24
CA ALA A 637 -24.96 -19.71 -16.72
C ALA A 637 -25.86 -18.79 -17.56
N THR A 638 -26.00 -17.54 -17.18
CA THR A 638 -26.74 -16.52 -17.94
C THR A 638 -26.05 -16.21 -19.25
N ILE A 639 -24.72 -16.11 -19.27
CA ILE A 639 -23.94 -15.88 -20.51
C ILE A 639 -24.17 -16.97 -21.54
N LEU A 640 -24.30 -18.21 -21.12
CA LEU A 640 -24.57 -19.34 -22.02
C LEU A 640 -25.99 -19.33 -22.62
N ARG A 641 -26.93 -18.54 -22.06
CA ARG A 641 -28.28 -18.39 -22.56
C ARG A 641 -28.40 -17.21 -23.52
N THR A 642 -27.94 -17.37 -24.76
CA THR A 642 -27.88 -16.32 -25.78
C THR A 642 -29.20 -15.58 -25.99
N ASP A 643 -30.34 -16.27 -25.87
CA ASP A 643 -31.68 -15.66 -26.01
C ASP A 643 -31.96 -14.65 -24.88
N GLU A 644 -31.52 -14.97 -23.66
CA GLU A 644 -31.63 -14.05 -22.52
C GLU A 644 -30.75 -12.82 -22.71
N LEU A 645 -29.53 -12.98 -23.24
CA LEU A 645 -28.65 -11.87 -23.55
C LEU A 645 -29.25 -10.87 -24.56
N LEU A 646 -30.05 -11.34 -25.51
CA LEU A 646 -30.71 -10.47 -26.50
C LEU A 646 -31.80 -9.58 -25.89
N THR A 647 -32.15 -9.74 -24.62
CA THR A 647 -33.07 -8.84 -23.91
C THR A 647 -32.37 -7.60 -23.36
N TYR A 648 -31.05 -7.55 -23.38
CA TYR A 648 -30.25 -6.41 -22.99
C TYR A 648 -29.94 -5.49 -24.20
N ASP A 649 -29.81 -4.20 -23.96
CA ASP A 649 -29.38 -3.25 -24.99
C ASP A 649 -27.93 -3.49 -25.41
N ALA A 650 -27.05 -3.88 -24.45
CA ALA A 650 -25.69 -4.31 -24.72
C ALA A 650 -25.16 -5.24 -23.62
N VAL A 651 -24.14 -6.02 -23.93
CA VAL A 651 -23.32 -6.75 -22.98
C VAL A 651 -21.99 -6.02 -22.83
N LEU A 652 -21.66 -5.61 -21.62
CA LEU A 652 -20.40 -4.95 -21.25
C LEU A 652 -19.49 -5.96 -20.54
N VAL A 653 -18.36 -6.28 -21.17
CA VAL A 653 -17.31 -7.09 -20.56
C VAL A 653 -16.35 -6.17 -19.81
N GLY A 654 -16.25 -6.35 -18.52
CA GLY A 654 -15.42 -5.55 -17.63
C GLY A 654 -13.92 -5.67 -17.94
N ILE A 655 -13.16 -4.67 -17.49
CA ILE A 655 -11.71 -4.64 -17.70
C ILE A 655 -11.06 -5.93 -17.19
N ARG A 656 -10.10 -6.46 -17.99
CA ARG A 656 -9.33 -7.66 -17.64
C ARG A 656 -10.18 -8.92 -17.36
N ALA A 657 -11.42 -8.99 -17.81
CA ALA A 657 -12.26 -10.18 -17.60
C ALA A 657 -11.64 -11.45 -18.20
N ILE A 658 -10.94 -11.33 -19.35
CA ILE A 658 -10.20 -12.43 -19.96
C ILE A 658 -9.02 -12.90 -19.10
N ASN A 659 -8.46 -12.04 -18.29
CA ASN A 659 -7.34 -12.36 -17.38
C ASN A 659 -7.81 -12.93 -16.05
N THR A 660 -8.93 -12.44 -15.50
CA THR A 660 -9.40 -12.77 -14.15
C THR A 660 -10.38 -13.95 -14.13
N ARG A 661 -11.09 -14.22 -15.23
CA ARG A 661 -12.09 -15.30 -15.33
C ARG A 661 -11.61 -16.39 -16.28
N LYS A 662 -11.25 -17.54 -15.72
CA LYS A 662 -10.86 -18.73 -16.52
C LYS A 662 -12.01 -19.26 -17.40
N SER A 663 -13.25 -19.03 -16.98
CA SER A 663 -14.46 -19.41 -17.71
C SER A 663 -14.61 -18.71 -19.05
N MET A 664 -13.96 -17.56 -19.28
CA MET A 664 -14.02 -16.86 -20.56
C MET A 664 -13.52 -17.71 -21.74
N LEU A 665 -12.69 -18.73 -21.49
CA LEU A 665 -12.28 -19.70 -22.51
C LEU A 665 -13.47 -20.34 -23.24
N TYR A 666 -14.52 -20.70 -22.52
CA TYR A 666 -15.72 -21.35 -23.08
C TYR A 666 -16.93 -20.40 -23.20
N LEU A 667 -16.89 -19.22 -22.58
CA LEU A 667 -17.96 -18.23 -22.68
C LEU A 667 -17.86 -17.37 -23.95
N MET A 668 -16.65 -17.13 -24.46
CA MET A 668 -16.45 -16.29 -25.65
C MET A 668 -17.24 -16.76 -26.88
N PRO A 669 -17.35 -18.08 -27.21
CA PRO A 669 -18.18 -18.53 -28.32
C PRO A 669 -19.67 -18.13 -28.15
N ALA A 670 -20.24 -18.21 -26.94
CA ALA A 670 -21.62 -17.78 -26.64
C ALA A 670 -21.80 -16.27 -26.83
N LEU A 671 -20.84 -15.48 -26.36
CA LEU A 671 -20.85 -14.04 -26.54
C LEU A 671 -20.76 -13.62 -28.03
N LEU A 672 -19.94 -14.34 -28.83
CA LEU A 672 -19.87 -14.09 -30.27
C LEU A 672 -21.15 -14.51 -31.00
N SER A 673 -21.78 -15.64 -30.58
CA SER A 673 -23.10 -16.00 -31.08
C SER A 673 -24.18 -14.98 -30.75
N TYR A 674 -24.13 -14.36 -29.55
CA TYR A 674 -25.00 -13.24 -29.19
C TYR A 674 -24.82 -12.07 -30.17
N VAL A 675 -23.57 -11.70 -30.51
CA VAL A 675 -23.29 -10.62 -31.48
C VAL A 675 -23.81 -11.02 -32.86
N GLU A 676 -23.53 -12.24 -33.33
CA GLU A 676 -23.98 -12.70 -34.65
C GLU A 676 -25.50 -12.59 -34.84
N ARG A 677 -26.26 -12.80 -33.75
CA ARG A 677 -27.70 -12.73 -33.71
C ARG A 677 -28.28 -11.34 -33.58
N GLY A 678 -27.48 -10.32 -33.41
CA GLY A 678 -27.88 -8.92 -33.38
C GLY A 678 -27.57 -8.15 -32.11
N GLY A 679 -26.85 -8.77 -31.14
CA GLY A 679 -26.47 -8.13 -29.91
C GLY A 679 -25.31 -7.15 -30.06
N THR A 680 -25.14 -6.26 -29.11
CA THR A 680 -24.00 -5.34 -28.99
C THR A 680 -23.09 -5.77 -27.86
N LEU A 681 -21.83 -6.13 -28.16
CA LEU A 681 -20.81 -6.55 -27.20
C LEU A 681 -19.71 -5.49 -27.12
N VAL A 682 -19.50 -4.95 -25.93
CA VAL A 682 -18.41 -4.03 -25.61
C VAL A 682 -17.36 -4.78 -24.80
N MET A 683 -16.20 -5.03 -25.40
CA MET A 683 -15.03 -5.63 -24.77
C MET A 683 -14.09 -4.53 -24.34
N GLN A 684 -13.88 -4.37 -23.04
CA GLN A 684 -12.88 -3.46 -22.51
C GLN A 684 -11.49 -4.10 -22.53
N TYR A 685 -10.44 -3.33 -22.22
CA TYR A 685 -9.06 -3.80 -22.36
C TYR A 685 -8.75 -5.03 -21.50
N ASN A 686 -7.79 -5.83 -21.98
CA ASN A 686 -7.20 -6.96 -21.29
C ASN A 686 -5.67 -6.88 -21.41
N THR A 687 -4.94 -7.60 -20.56
CA THR A 687 -3.48 -7.66 -20.58
C THR A 687 -2.98 -8.90 -21.29
N LEU A 688 -1.71 -8.89 -21.72
CA LEU A 688 -1.09 -10.04 -22.39
C LEU A 688 -0.84 -11.24 -21.46
N GLN A 689 -0.74 -10.99 -20.17
CA GLN A 689 -0.42 -12.03 -19.18
C GLN A 689 -1.70 -12.76 -18.74
N ASP A 690 -1.58 -14.07 -18.50
CA ASP A 690 -2.63 -14.91 -17.91
C ASP A 690 -3.98 -14.88 -18.65
N MET A 691 -3.96 -14.70 -19.96
CA MET A 691 -5.18 -14.72 -20.76
C MET A 691 -5.79 -16.13 -20.78
N SER A 692 -7.05 -16.25 -20.38
CA SER A 692 -7.81 -17.49 -20.44
C SER A 692 -8.10 -17.95 -21.87
N THR A 693 -8.21 -17.01 -22.81
CA THR A 693 -8.41 -17.28 -24.26
C THR A 693 -7.69 -16.23 -25.10
N LYS A 694 -7.28 -16.62 -26.30
CA LYS A 694 -6.78 -15.70 -27.33
C LYS A 694 -7.87 -15.16 -28.25
N GLN A 695 -9.07 -15.74 -28.20
CA GLN A 695 -10.23 -15.28 -28.95
C GLN A 695 -10.86 -14.10 -28.26
N LEU A 696 -10.45 -12.88 -28.61
CA LEU A 696 -10.96 -11.65 -28.01
C LEU A 696 -12.16 -11.08 -28.76
N GLY A 697 -12.30 -11.40 -30.04
CA GLY A 697 -13.37 -10.91 -30.89
C GLY A 697 -13.77 -11.85 -32.00
N PRO A 698 -14.70 -11.45 -32.90
CA PRO A 698 -15.19 -12.28 -33.98
C PRO A 698 -14.14 -12.57 -35.05
N TYR A 699 -13.13 -11.73 -35.16
CA TYR A 699 -12.02 -11.88 -36.12
C TYR A 699 -10.69 -11.81 -35.36
N PRO A 700 -9.55 -12.20 -36.00
CA PRO A 700 -8.24 -12.10 -35.35
C PRO A 700 -7.97 -10.72 -34.78
N LEU A 701 -7.67 -10.67 -33.47
CA LEU A 701 -7.45 -9.43 -32.72
C LEU A 701 -6.29 -9.64 -31.73
N PRO A 702 -5.05 -9.73 -32.21
CA PRO A 702 -3.91 -9.95 -31.32
C PRO A 702 -3.62 -8.72 -30.47
N LEU A 703 -3.56 -8.89 -29.14
CA LEU A 703 -3.11 -7.85 -28.24
C LEU A 703 -1.60 -7.62 -28.34
N SER A 704 -1.19 -6.40 -28.03
CA SER A 704 0.20 -6.01 -27.90
C SER A 704 0.47 -5.26 -26.60
N SER A 705 1.73 -4.96 -26.30
CA SER A 705 2.10 -4.06 -25.21
C SER A 705 2.02 -2.58 -25.59
N LYS A 706 1.58 -2.26 -26.80
CA LYS A 706 1.46 -0.88 -27.30
C LYS A 706 0.44 -0.10 -26.49
N ARG A 707 0.76 1.14 -26.18
CA ARG A 707 -0.05 2.04 -25.37
C ARG A 707 0.30 3.50 -25.66
N VAL A 708 -0.55 4.40 -25.17
CA VAL A 708 -0.29 5.85 -25.16
C VAL A 708 -0.36 6.30 -23.70
N THR A 709 0.78 6.75 -23.17
CA THR A 709 0.98 7.06 -21.76
C THR A 709 0.83 8.54 -21.45
N GLU A 710 1.09 9.41 -22.43
CA GLU A 710 0.88 10.85 -22.26
C GLU A 710 -0.64 11.16 -22.20
N GLU A 711 -1.08 11.68 -21.06
CA GLU A 711 -2.51 11.92 -20.79
C GLU A 711 -3.11 13.05 -21.64
N ASP A 712 -2.29 13.89 -22.21
CA ASP A 712 -2.65 14.99 -23.12
C ASP A 712 -2.30 14.68 -24.59
N ALA A 713 -1.83 13.46 -24.91
CA ALA A 713 -1.54 13.04 -26.29
C ALA A 713 -2.72 13.37 -27.23
N VAL A 714 -2.39 13.89 -28.41
CA VAL A 714 -3.39 14.29 -29.41
C VAL A 714 -4.14 13.06 -29.94
N VAL A 715 -5.48 13.13 -29.92
CA VAL A 715 -6.36 12.10 -30.45
C VAL A 715 -6.92 12.56 -31.80
N THR A 716 -6.64 11.81 -32.85
CA THR A 716 -7.19 12.03 -34.20
C THR A 716 -8.42 11.13 -34.40
N ILE A 717 -9.53 11.71 -34.76
CA ILE A 717 -10.74 10.99 -35.11
C ILE A 717 -10.64 10.57 -36.59
N LEU A 718 -10.56 9.24 -36.83
CA LEU A 718 -10.38 8.70 -38.18
C LEU A 718 -11.69 8.61 -38.97
N LYS A 719 -12.82 8.39 -38.27
CA LYS A 719 -14.14 8.22 -38.87
C LYS A 719 -15.18 9.10 -38.14
N PRO A 720 -15.20 10.42 -38.39
CA PRO A 720 -16.00 11.37 -37.62
C PRO A 720 -17.53 11.15 -37.72
N ASP A 721 -18.00 10.49 -38.79
CA ASP A 721 -19.42 10.22 -39.03
C ASP A 721 -19.86 8.83 -38.51
N HIS A 722 -18.97 8.07 -37.92
CA HIS A 722 -19.30 6.73 -37.39
C HIS A 722 -20.33 6.85 -36.22
N PRO A 723 -21.37 6.00 -36.16
CA PRO A 723 -22.41 6.07 -35.13
C PRO A 723 -21.88 6.09 -33.70
N LEU A 724 -20.82 5.32 -33.39
CA LEU A 724 -20.17 5.34 -32.06
C LEU A 724 -19.57 6.69 -31.67
N LEU A 725 -19.31 7.57 -32.63
CA LEU A 725 -18.74 8.90 -32.38
C LEU A 725 -19.74 10.02 -32.57
N THR A 726 -20.98 9.70 -32.99
CA THR A 726 -22.03 10.70 -33.26
C THR A 726 -23.29 10.51 -32.43
N THR A 727 -23.60 9.29 -31.96
CA THR A 727 -24.87 8.93 -31.35
C THR A 727 -24.73 8.12 -30.07
N PRO A 728 -25.39 8.47 -28.96
CA PRO A 728 -26.25 9.63 -28.78
C PRO A 728 -25.49 10.94 -28.52
N ASN A 729 -24.17 10.90 -28.38
CA ASN A 729 -23.30 12.05 -28.13
C ASN A 729 -22.36 12.26 -29.32
N LYS A 730 -22.21 13.51 -29.78
CA LYS A 730 -21.16 13.82 -30.76
C LYS A 730 -19.82 13.95 -30.05
N ILE A 731 -18.87 13.08 -30.41
CA ILE A 731 -17.49 13.05 -29.88
C ILE A 731 -16.60 13.94 -30.75
N THR A 732 -15.79 14.75 -30.11
CA THR A 732 -14.86 15.70 -30.71
C THR A 732 -13.50 15.60 -30.01
N ALA A 733 -12.47 16.29 -30.53
CA ALA A 733 -11.16 16.36 -29.88
C ALA A 733 -11.24 16.88 -28.43
N LYS A 734 -12.21 17.76 -28.10
CA LYS A 734 -12.42 18.26 -26.75
C LYS A 734 -12.83 17.19 -25.73
N ASP A 735 -13.39 16.08 -26.19
CA ASP A 735 -13.78 14.98 -25.31
C ASP A 735 -12.60 14.22 -24.75
N PHE A 736 -11.40 14.47 -25.26
CA PHE A 736 -10.15 13.92 -24.78
C PHE A 736 -9.34 14.91 -23.91
N GLU A 737 -9.87 16.10 -23.63
CA GLU A 737 -9.26 17.06 -22.71
C GLU A 737 -9.52 16.67 -21.25
N GLY A 738 -8.52 16.90 -20.37
CA GLY A 738 -8.64 16.65 -18.94
C GLY A 738 -8.66 15.16 -18.54
N TRP A 739 -8.24 14.27 -19.43
CA TRP A 739 -7.99 12.88 -19.09
C TRP A 739 -6.86 12.76 -18.08
N ILE A 740 -6.88 11.71 -17.27
CA ILE A 740 -5.89 11.45 -16.24
C ILE A 740 -5.09 10.19 -16.54
N GLN A 741 -3.85 10.18 -16.12
CA GLN A 741 -2.87 9.10 -16.25
C GLN A 741 -2.56 8.77 -17.71
N GLU A 742 -3.23 7.83 -18.37
CA GLU A 742 -2.90 7.35 -19.71
C GLU A 742 -4.12 7.38 -20.64
N ARG A 743 -3.90 7.53 -21.94
CA ARG A 743 -4.98 7.44 -22.95
C ARG A 743 -5.52 6.02 -23.07
N GLY A 744 -4.62 5.04 -23.07
CA GLY A 744 -5.03 3.66 -23.21
C GLY A 744 -3.86 2.69 -23.26
N LEU A 745 -4.18 1.41 -23.12
CA LEU A 745 -3.20 0.37 -22.83
C LEU A 745 -3.53 -0.96 -23.52
N TYR A 746 -2.47 -1.71 -23.83
CA TYR A 746 -2.55 -3.02 -24.50
C TYR A 746 -3.34 -2.98 -25.82
N PHE A 747 -3.03 -1.99 -26.68
CA PHE A 747 -3.73 -1.86 -27.95
C PHE A 747 -3.56 -3.10 -28.80
N PRO A 748 -4.65 -3.60 -29.43
CA PRO A 748 -4.50 -4.59 -30.49
C PRO A 748 -3.57 -4.11 -31.59
N ASP A 749 -2.72 -5.00 -32.08
CA ASP A 749 -1.80 -4.74 -33.18
C ASP A 749 -2.05 -5.74 -34.31
N ALA A 750 -1.96 -5.31 -35.54
CA ALA A 750 -2.31 -6.13 -36.72
C ALA A 750 -3.71 -6.74 -36.62
N ALA A 751 -4.71 -5.99 -36.16
CA ALA A 751 -6.10 -6.40 -36.16
C ALA A 751 -6.57 -6.73 -37.60
N ASP A 752 -7.46 -7.72 -37.74
CA ASP A 752 -8.04 -8.09 -39.02
C ASP A 752 -8.69 -6.86 -39.72
N MET A 753 -8.57 -6.77 -41.04
CA MET A 753 -9.07 -5.66 -41.83
C MET A 753 -10.59 -5.39 -41.72
N ARG A 754 -11.33 -6.33 -41.18
CA ARG A 754 -12.79 -6.19 -40.90
C ARG A 754 -13.06 -5.35 -39.68
N TYR A 755 -12.05 -5.01 -38.86
CA TYR A 755 -12.17 -4.01 -37.81
C TYR A 755 -11.96 -2.61 -38.36
N GLU A 756 -12.85 -1.73 -38.04
CA GLU A 756 -12.74 -0.31 -38.32
C GLU A 756 -12.06 0.40 -37.14
N ALA A 757 -10.92 1.01 -37.37
CA ALA A 757 -10.25 1.86 -36.42
C ALA A 757 -10.93 3.25 -36.40
N LEU A 758 -11.37 3.70 -35.23
CA LEU A 758 -12.10 4.95 -35.10
C LEU A 758 -11.23 6.11 -34.61
N LEU A 759 -10.16 5.80 -33.92
CA LEU A 759 -9.25 6.78 -33.32
C LEU A 759 -7.79 6.43 -33.65
N SER A 760 -6.94 7.47 -33.72
CA SER A 760 -5.49 7.35 -33.80
C SER A 760 -4.87 8.28 -32.76
N MET A 761 -3.83 7.80 -32.07
CA MET A 761 -3.09 8.56 -31.07
C MET A 761 -1.68 8.02 -30.88
N HIS A 762 -0.80 8.83 -30.32
CA HIS A 762 0.59 8.44 -30.05
C HIS A 762 1.19 9.37 -28.99
N ASP A 763 2.19 8.88 -28.27
CA ASP A 763 3.03 9.72 -27.44
C ASP A 763 4.02 10.51 -28.30
N ALA A 764 4.63 11.54 -27.76
CA ALA A 764 5.56 12.40 -28.47
C ALA A 764 6.68 11.57 -29.15
N ASN A 765 6.95 11.87 -30.41
CA ASN A 765 7.97 11.20 -31.23
C ASN A 765 7.74 9.71 -31.51
N GLU A 766 6.54 9.21 -31.31
CA GLU A 766 6.15 7.83 -31.66
C GLU A 766 5.25 7.75 -32.89
N ALA A 767 5.18 6.56 -33.46
CA ALA A 767 4.28 6.30 -34.60
C ALA A 767 2.82 6.23 -34.12
N PRO A 768 1.87 6.73 -34.92
CA PRO A 768 0.44 6.66 -34.58
C PRO A 768 -0.05 5.22 -34.38
N LEU A 769 -0.83 5.02 -33.32
CA LEU A 769 -1.49 3.76 -32.97
C LEU A 769 -2.99 3.89 -33.21
N THR A 770 -3.60 2.86 -33.79
CA THR A 770 -5.03 2.88 -34.18
C THR A 770 -5.89 1.85 -33.43
N GLY A 771 -5.29 1.06 -32.51
CA GLY A 771 -5.96 0.00 -31.76
C GLY A 771 -6.78 0.43 -30.55
N ALA A 772 -6.87 1.73 -30.26
CA ALA A 772 -7.52 2.26 -29.05
C ALA A 772 -9.02 1.99 -29.00
N LEU A 773 -9.71 2.16 -30.13
CA LEU A 773 -11.15 1.91 -30.29
C LEU A 773 -11.40 1.30 -31.66
N LEU A 774 -11.80 0.03 -31.65
CA LEU A 774 -12.08 -0.75 -32.86
C LEU A 774 -13.54 -1.18 -32.89
N TYR A 775 -14.14 -1.14 -34.07
CA TYR A 775 -15.49 -1.60 -34.31
C TYR A 775 -15.52 -2.68 -35.41
N ALA A 776 -16.40 -3.67 -35.26
CA ALA A 776 -16.68 -4.65 -36.31
C ALA A 776 -18.16 -5.00 -36.33
N ARG A 777 -18.72 -5.10 -37.55
CA ARG A 777 -20.00 -5.77 -37.78
C ARG A 777 -19.77 -7.28 -37.80
N TYR A 778 -20.57 -8.01 -37.02
CA TYR A 778 -20.54 -9.49 -37.05
C TYR A 778 -21.96 -10.04 -37.08
N GLY A 779 -22.33 -10.70 -38.17
CA GLY A 779 -23.71 -11.07 -38.42
C GLY A 779 -24.64 -9.85 -38.41
N LYS A 780 -25.63 -9.87 -37.54
CA LYS A 780 -26.57 -8.74 -37.35
C LYS A 780 -26.16 -7.75 -36.29
N GLY A 781 -25.17 -8.09 -35.45
CA GLY A 781 -24.78 -7.34 -34.26
C GLY A 781 -23.51 -6.51 -34.40
N HIS A 782 -23.07 -5.97 -33.29
CA HIS A 782 -21.99 -5.00 -33.15
C HIS A 782 -20.95 -5.50 -32.13
N TYR A 783 -19.72 -5.55 -32.55
CA TYR A 783 -18.59 -5.84 -31.67
C TYR A 783 -17.72 -4.58 -31.53
N ILE A 784 -17.41 -4.21 -30.28
CA ILE A 784 -16.61 -3.02 -29.95
C ILE A 784 -15.47 -3.45 -29.05
N SER A 785 -14.22 -3.20 -29.48
CA SER A 785 -13.04 -3.35 -28.63
C SER A 785 -12.54 -1.98 -28.19
N CYS A 786 -12.53 -1.74 -26.87
CA CYS A 786 -12.12 -0.49 -26.28
C CYS A 786 -10.91 -0.69 -25.37
N SER A 787 -9.74 -0.23 -25.79
CA SER A 787 -8.48 -0.27 -25.03
C SER A 787 -8.15 1.09 -24.40
N LEU A 788 -9.10 2.03 -24.40
CA LEU A 788 -8.98 3.32 -23.70
C LEU A 788 -9.06 3.11 -22.19
N SER A 789 -8.42 3.98 -21.41
CA SER A 789 -8.40 3.94 -19.94
C SER A 789 -9.66 4.48 -19.28
N LEU A 790 -10.85 4.22 -19.86
CA LEU A 790 -12.15 4.72 -19.36
C LEU A 790 -12.42 4.39 -17.90
N PHE A 791 -11.89 3.27 -17.39
CA PHE A 791 -12.01 2.88 -15.99
C PHE A 791 -11.37 3.87 -14.99
N ARG A 792 -10.44 4.71 -15.45
CA ARG A 792 -9.83 5.81 -14.69
C ARG A 792 -10.62 7.10 -14.84
N GLU A 793 -11.09 7.37 -16.03
CA GLU A 793 -11.76 8.61 -16.41
C GLU A 793 -13.18 8.74 -15.83
N LEU A 794 -13.91 7.61 -15.76
CA LEU A 794 -15.29 7.63 -15.24
C LEU A 794 -15.36 8.03 -13.76
N PRO A 795 -14.57 7.46 -12.82
CA PRO A 795 -14.59 7.91 -11.43
C PRO A 795 -13.97 9.30 -11.23
N ALA A 796 -13.11 9.74 -12.15
CA ALA A 796 -12.54 11.10 -12.15
C ALA A 796 -13.54 12.17 -12.65
N GLY A 797 -14.68 11.76 -13.17
CA GLY A 797 -15.73 12.68 -13.62
C GLY A 797 -15.41 13.39 -14.94
N VAL A 798 -14.61 12.79 -15.83
CA VAL A 798 -14.22 13.37 -17.12
C VAL A 798 -15.41 13.32 -18.09
N PRO A 799 -16.06 14.45 -18.44
CA PRO A 799 -17.32 14.45 -19.20
C PRO A 799 -17.19 13.86 -20.61
N GLY A 800 -16.04 14.08 -21.28
CA GLY A 800 -15.80 13.54 -22.61
C GLY A 800 -15.70 12.03 -22.63
N ALA A 801 -14.99 11.44 -21.66
CA ALA A 801 -14.89 9.98 -21.49
C ALA A 801 -16.27 9.37 -21.19
N MET A 802 -17.09 10.05 -20.37
CA MET A 802 -18.47 9.63 -20.06
C MET A 802 -19.35 9.62 -21.31
N ARG A 803 -19.29 10.67 -22.17
CA ARG A 803 -20.00 10.72 -23.46
C ARG A 803 -19.59 9.57 -24.38
N LEU A 804 -18.29 9.33 -24.50
CA LEU A 804 -17.78 8.22 -25.32
C LEU A 804 -18.27 6.88 -24.76
N PHE A 805 -18.14 6.63 -23.47
CA PHE A 805 -18.60 5.39 -22.83
C PHE A 805 -20.12 5.18 -23.01
N ALA A 806 -20.91 6.25 -22.88
CA ALA A 806 -22.34 6.22 -23.13
C ALA A 806 -22.68 5.78 -24.56
N ASN A 807 -21.90 6.24 -25.54
CA ASN A 807 -22.07 5.82 -26.94
C ASN A 807 -21.76 4.33 -27.14
N LEU A 808 -20.68 3.82 -26.49
CA LEU A 808 -20.30 2.39 -26.62
C LEU A 808 -21.45 1.47 -26.22
N VAL A 809 -22.14 1.77 -25.10
CA VAL A 809 -23.21 0.92 -24.57
C VAL A 809 -24.58 1.23 -25.20
N SER A 810 -24.70 2.32 -25.96
CA SER A 810 -25.95 2.75 -26.61
C SER A 810 -26.02 2.43 -28.10
N MET A 811 -25.01 1.71 -28.64
CA MET A 811 -24.96 1.31 -30.05
C MET A 811 -26.07 0.30 -30.37
N LYS A 812 -26.88 0.58 -31.43
CA LYS A 812 -28.00 -0.28 -31.91
C LYS A 812 -27.79 -0.64 -33.35
#